data_6182147b85bd9043edf73ab435b5e51b
#
_entry.id   6182147b85bd9043edf73ab435b5e51b
#
_cell.length_a   1.000
_cell.length_b   1.000
_cell.length_c   1.000
_cell.angle_alpha   90.00
_cell.angle_beta   90.00
_cell.angle_gamma   90.00
#
_symmetry.space_group_name_H-M   'P 1'
#
loop_
_entity.id
_entity.type
_entity.pdbx_description
1 polymer ?
#
loop_
_entity_poly.entity_id
_entity_poly.type
_entity_poly.pdbx_seq_one_letter_code
_entity_poly.pdbx_strand_id
1 'polypeptide(L)'
;MENIGKNSSSQNGGSTGKCPFVHGGSTSPSTSPLKWWPKRLNLDILHQHDQKTNPYSKDFNYRDEVTKVDFKALEKDMHELMTTPQSWWPADWGHYGGLMIRMAWHAAGTYRVADGRGGAGTGNLRFAPLNSWPDNGNLDKARRLLWPIKKKYGNKISWADLFILAGNTAYESMGLKTFGFSYGRPDIWHPEIDIYWGPEDEIMAPSENRYADLDDPSTLETPLGATHMGLIYVNPEGVNGKPDPMKTALQVRETFARMAMNDEETAALTAGGHTVGKAHGNGDPSKLGREPEGANIEDQGFGWINPTLSEKGVVTSGLEGAWTTNPTKWDSGYFEMLFNHDWELQKSPAGAWQWEPVNISDEDKPIDATNPSKRNNPIMTDADMAMKMDPVYREICLKFKDDQEYFSDTFARAWFKLTHRDMGPKTRYIGPSFPKEDLIWQDPIPSGNKNYNEDNIKSKISNSGLSISDRVSAAWDSAKSFRNSDLRGGANGARISLSPQKDWDANEPERLSKTLSVLKTISSESGISLADTIILAGNSAIEEAALAAGFNLTIPFKKGRGDASQEMTDVNSFSNLEPAADAFRNWFSGKSKSSPEELMVDQSQLLGLTAPEMTVLIGGMRVLGANHIDDKTGIFSENEGVLSNDFFVNLTDMNNKWTVVEENKYELRDRHSGDLKWTASSVDLVFGSNSILRAYAELYAQDDNKEKFVNDFADAWSKVVNADLF
;
A
#
# COMPACT_ATOMS: atom_id res chain seq x y z
N MET A 1 -37.30 -11.96 -28.27
CA MET A 1 -37.06 -12.71 -29.53
C MET A 1 -35.62 -12.40 -29.86
N GLU A 2 -34.87 -13.28 -29.61
CA GLU A 2 -34.31 -14.54 -30.05
C GLU A 2 -32.82 -14.40 -30.32
N ASN A 3 -32.10 -15.18 -29.51
CA ASN A 3 -31.04 -16.09 -30.01
C ASN A 3 -29.85 -15.50 -30.73
N ILE A 4 -28.75 -15.51 -30.01
CA ILE A 4 -27.43 -15.88 -30.55
C ILE A 4 -26.63 -16.34 -29.31
N GLY A 5 -26.04 -17.50 -29.22
CA GLY A 5 -25.75 -18.58 -30.12
C GLY A 5 -24.88 -19.51 -29.30
N LYS A 6 -25.40 -20.69 -29.01
CA LYS A 6 -24.60 -21.83 -28.53
C LYS A 6 -23.67 -22.25 -29.66
N ASN A 7 -22.41 -22.37 -29.33
CA ASN A 7 -21.47 -23.34 -29.91
C ASN A 7 -20.08 -23.02 -29.37
N SER A 8 -19.30 -23.94 -28.87
CA SER A 8 -19.05 -25.25 -29.44
C SER A 8 -18.65 -26.22 -28.33
N SER A 9 -19.43 -27.27 -28.19
CA SER A 9 -18.98 -28.49 -27.60
C SER A 9 -17.93 -29.12 -28.51
N SER A 10 -16.66 -29.03 -28.18
CA SER A 10 -15.69 -29.99 -28.70
C SER A 10 -15.92 -31.29 -27.95
N GLN A 11 -16.62 -32.26 -28.62
CA GLN A 11 -16.59 -33.66 -28.25
C GLN A 11 -15.13 -34.13 -28.33
N ASN A 12 -14.45 -34.22 -27.22
CA ASN A 12 -13.26 -35.05 -27.10
C ASN A 12 -13.70 -36.44 -26.71
N GLY A 13 -13.50 -37.37 -27.66
CA GLY A 13 -13.72 -38.78 -27.49
C GLY A 13 -13.03 -39.30 -26.23
N GLY A 14 -13.76 -40.05 -25.44
CA GLY A 14 -13.30 -40.62 -24.21
C GLY A 14 -12.06 -41.48 -24.37
N SER A 15 -10.98 -41.04 -23.78
CA SER A 15 -9.88 -41.89 -23.39
C SER A 15 -10.11 -42.31 -21.95
N THR A 16 -10.40 -43.58 -21.73
CA THR A 16 -10.54 -44.20 -20.40
C THR A 16 -9.19 -44.46 -19.73
N GLY A 17 -8.22 -43.56 -19.92
CA GLY A 17 -6.94 -43.63 -19.25
C GLY A 17 -7.06 -43.12 -17.83
N LYS A 18 -7.11 -44.01 -16.85
CA LYS A 18 -7.11 -43.72 -15.41
C LYS A 18 -5.73 -43.32 -14.89
N CYS A 19 -5.00 -42.45 -15.56
CA CYS A 19 -3.75 -41.90 -15.01
C CYS A 19 -4.02 -40.52 -14.45
N PRO A 20 -3.90 -40.26 -13.12
CA PRO A 20 -4.12 -38.95 -12.52
C PRO A 20 -3.20 -37.86 -13.09
N PHE A 21 -2.10 -38.24 -13.72
CA PHE A 21 -1.12 -37.32 -14.29
C PHE A 21 -1.47 -36.78 -15.69
N VAL A 22 -2.48 -37.35 -16.35
CA VAL A 22 -2.90 -36.88 -17.70
C VAL A 22 -3.61 -35.51 -17.64
N HIS A 23 -3.98 -35.06 -16.46
CA HIS A 23 -4.74 -33.82 -16.29
C HIS A 23 -3.94 -32.65 -15.67
N GLY A 24 -2.62 -32.78 -15.53
CA GLY A 24 -1.77 -31.70 -14.98
C GLY A 24 -2.19 -31.22 -13.59
N GLY A 25 -2.82 -32.07 -12.79
CA GLY A 25 -3.58 -31.71 -11.60
C GLY A 25 -2.80 -30.90 -10.56
N SER A 26 -1.52 -31.20 -10.33
CA SER A 26 -0.72 -30.53 -9.31
C SER A 26 -0.23 -29.12 -9.70
N THR A 27 -0.24 -28.78 -11.00
CA THR A 27 0.22 -27.49 -11.52
C THR A 27 -0.92 -26.62 -12.05
N SER A 28 -2.16 -27.15 -12.08
CA SER A 28 -3.31 -26.39 -12.54
C SER A 28 -3.82 -25.42 -11.47
N PRO A 29 -4.10 -24.15 -11.80
CA PRO A 29 -4.75 -23.24 -10.87
C PRO A 29 -6.12 -23.72 -10.38
N SER A 30 -6.73 -24.72 -11.04
CA SER A 30 -7.99 -25.33 -10.59
C SER A 30 -7.87 -26.18 -9.32
N THR A 31 -6.66 -26.46 -8.83
CA THR A 31 -6.44 -27.18 -7.57
C THR A 31 -6.49 -26.30 -6.34
N SER A 32 -6.51 -24.96 -6.50
CA SER A 32 -6.60 -24.04 -5.36
C SER A 32 -7.93 -24.21 -4.60
N PRO A 33 -7.90 -24.38 -3.27
CA PRO A 33 -9.10 -24.40 -2.44
C PRO A 33 -9.98 -23.16 -2.61
N LEU A 34 -9.38 -21.98 -2.83
CA LEU A 34 -10.09 -20.71 -3.05
C LEU A 34 -10.94 -20.73 -4.32
N LYS A 35 -10.53 -21.47 -5.34
CA LYS A 35 -11.32 -21.63 -6.57
C LYS A 35 -12.60 -22.44 -6.34
N TRP A 36 -12.56 -23.43 -5.47
CA TRP A 36 -13.72 -24.27 -5.13
C TRP A 36 -14.60 -23.65 -4.05
N TRP A 37 -13.97 -22.93 -3.10
CA TRP A 37 -14.64 -22.23 -1.99
C TRP A 37 -14.18 -20.76 -1.93
N PRO A 38 -14.66 -19.90 -2.84
CA PRO A 38 -14.17 -18.53 -2.98
C PRO A 38 -14.43 -17.63 -1.75
N LYS A 39 -15.38 -18.02 -0.88
CA LYS A 39 -15.65 -17.33 0.39
C LYS A 39 -14.74 -17.77 1.54
N ARG A 40 -13.79 -18.66 1.31
CA ARG A 40 -12.84 -19.07 2.31
C ARG A 40 -11.81 -17.95 2.56
N LEU A 41 -11.37 -17.81 3.82
CA LEU A 41 -10.32 -16.84 4.17
C LEU A 41 -9.07 -17.05 3.33
N ASN A 42 -8.55 -15.98 2.77
CA ASN A 42 -7.29 -15.97 2.02
C ASN A 42 -6.10 -15.80 2.99
N LEU A 43 -5.67 -16.89 3.62
CA LEU A 43 -4.52 -16.89 4.52
C LEU A 43 -3.17 -16.80 3.77
N ASP A 44 -3.17 -16.96 2.44
CA ASP A 44 -1.95 -16.92 1.63
C ASP A 44 -1.30 -15.54 1.66
N ILE A 45 -2.07 -14.47 1.87
CA ILE A 45 -1.53 -13.11 2.02
C ILE A 45 -0.58 -12.96 3.22
N LEU A 46 -0.74 -13.79 4.26
CA LEU A 46 0.15 -13.80 5.43
C LEU A 46 1.51 -14.45 5.15
N HIS A 47 1.68 -15.08 3.99
CA HIS A 47 2.86 -15.85 3.59
C HIS A 47 3.45 -15.44 2.24
N GLN A 48 2.90 -14.42 1.58
CA GLN A 48 3.28 -14.03 0.21
C GLN A 48 4.76 -13.65 0.06
N HIS A 49 5.40 -13.18 1.13
CA HIS A 49 6.82 -12.77 1.14
C HIS A 49 7.70 -13.66 2.03
N ASP A 50 7.30 -14.91 2.23
CA ASP A 50 8.07 -15.89 2.98
C ASP A 50 9.47 -16.13 2.38
N GLN A 51 10.39 -16.62 3.22
CA GLN A 51 11.75 -16.97 2.81
C GLN A 51 11.78 -17.97 1.63
N LYS A 52 10.71 -18.75 1.42
CA LYS A 52 10.61 -19.68 0.27
C LYS A 52 10.57 -18.98 -1.08
N THR A 53 10.03 -17.77 -1.14
CA THR A 53 9.93 -16.96 -2.35
C THR A 53 11.10 -16.00 -2.51
N ASN A 54 11.87 -15.75 -1.44
CA ASN A 54 13.00 -14.84 -1.45
C ASN A 54 14.30 -15.59 -1.84
N PRO A 55 14.98 -15.21 -2.94
CA PRO A 55 16.22 -15.86 -3.37
C PRO A 55 17.45 -15.50 -2.51
N TYR A 56 17.35 -14.50 -1.65
CA TYR A 56 18.43 -14.10 -0.76
C TYR A 56 18.45 -14.93 0.53
N SER A 57 19.61 -14.98 1.19
CA SER A 57 19.71 -15.57 2.51
C SER A 57 18.96 -14.74 3.56
N LYS A 58 18.63 -15.36 4.70
CA LYS A 58 18.00 -14.67 5.84
C LYS A 58 18.81 -13.47 6.37
N ASP A 59 20.12 -13.52 6.22
CA ASP A 59 21.04 -12.48 6.70
C ASP A 59 21.23 -11.34 5.68
N PHE A 60 20.63 -11.44 4.50
CA PHE A 60 20.70 -10.37 3.50
C PHE A 60 19.83 -9.18 3.94
N ASN A 61 20.47 -8.02 4.10
CA ASN A 61 19.79 -6.76 4.39
C ASN A 61 20.10 -5.75 3.29
N TYR A 62 19.09 -5.45 2.46
CA TYR A 62 19.25 -4.49 1.36
C TYR A 62 19.65 -3.09 1.86
N ARG A 63 19.14 -2.67 3.02
CA ARG A 63 19.47 -1.35 3.58
C ARG A 63 20.95 -1.20 3.95
N ASP A 64 21.61 -2.30 4.32
CA ASP A 64 23.05 -2.34 4.55
C ASP A 64 23.81 -2.42 3.22
N GLU A 65 23.29 -3.18 2.24
CA GLU A 65 23.93 -3.31 0.93
C GLU A 65 23.95 -2.01 0.14
N VAL A 66 22.86 -1.23 0.16
CA VAL A 66 22.79 0.04 -0.59
C VAL A 66 23.77 1.10 -0.08
N THR A 67 24.16 1.05 1.20
CA THR A 67 25.19 1.96 1.73
C THR A 67 26.58 1.77 1.09
N LYS A 68 26.79 0.64 0.41
CA LYS A 68 28.04 0.29 -0.28
C LYS A 68 28.10 0.79 -1.73
N VAL A 69 27.06 1.50 -2.17
CA VAL A 69 26.99 2.07 -3.53
C VAL A 69 27.86 3.33 -3.63
N ASP A 70 28.60 3.46 -4.71
CA ASP A 70 29.12 4.77 -5.12
C ASP A 70 27.98 5.56 -5.76
N PHE A 71 27.28 6.36 -4.95
CA PHE A 71 26.13 7.14 -5.37
C PHE A 71 26.44 8.11 -6.51
N LYS A 72 27.64 8.73 -6.51
CA LYS A 72 28.01 9.66 -7.58
C LYS A 72 28.24 8.95 -8.91
N ALA A 73 28.83 7.74 -8.88
CA ALA A 73 28.98 6.94 -10.08
C ALA A 73 27.63 6.45 -10.61
N LEU A 74 26.72 6.08 -9.71
CA LEU A 74 25.36 5.67 -10.08
C LEU A 74 24.57 6.83 -10.71
N GLU A 75 24.56 8.01 -10.09
CA GLU A 75 23.94 9.20 -10.62
C GLU A 75 24.49 9.56 -12.02
N LYS A 76 25.79 9.48 -12.20
CA LYS A 76 26.42 9.72 -13.51
C LYS A 76 25.92 8.72 -14.56
N ASP A 77 25.92 7.42 -14.25
CA ASP A 77 25.42 6.39 -15.18
C ASP A 77 23.94 6.63 -15.53
N MET A 78 23.14 7.07 -14.55
CA MET A 78 21.72 7.40 -14.78
C MET A 78 21.55 8.61 -15.70
N HIS A 79 22.35 9.67 -15.53
CA HIS A 79 22.36 10.82 -16.43
C HIS A 79 22.78 10.46 -17.86
N GLU A 80 23.81 9.62 -18.01
CA GLU A 80 24.26 9.12 -19.32
C GLU A 80 23.15 8.32 -20.03
N LEU A 81 22.40 7.50 -19.29
CA LEU A 81 21.27 6.75 -19.82
C LEU A 81 20.20 7.67 -20.45
N MET A 82 19.89 8.80 -19.82
CA MET A 82 18.82 9.71 -20.28
C MET A 82 19.03 10.19 -21.71
N THR A 83 20.27 10.34 -22.14
CA THR A 83 20.63 10.92 -23.45
C THR A 83 21.38 9.95 -24.37
N THR A 84 21.32 8.65 -24.08
CA THR A 84 21.95 7.59 -24.88
C THR A 84 20.90 6.66 -25.51
N PRO A 85 20.22 7.08 -26.61
CA PRO A 85 19.18 6.29 -27.22
C PRO A 85 19.67 4.92 -27.70
N GLN A 86 18.86 3.88 -27.47
CA GLN A 86 19.13 2.51 -27.90
C GLN A 86 18.40 2.22 -29.21
N SER A 87 19.06 1.50 -30.14
CA SER A 87 18.47 1.15 -31.44
C SER A 87 17.22 0.27 -31.33
N TRP A 88 17.12 -0.53 -30.29
CA TRP A 88 15.98 -1.43 -30.05
C TRP A 88 14.77 -0.71 -29.44
N TRP A 89 14.97 0.48 -28.81
CA TRP A 89 13.92 1.33 -28.29
C TRP A 89 14.33 2.80 -28.39
N PRO A 90 13.84 3.54 -29.39
CA PRO A 90 14.27 4.92 -29.62
C PRO A 90 13.75 5.86 -28.53
N ALA A 91 14.45 6.96 -28.30
CA ALA A 91 14.05 8.02 -27.38
C ALA A 91 13.42 9.19 -28.12
N ASP A 92 12.34 9.75 -27.58
CA ASP A 92 11.73 10.96 -28.08
C ASP A 92 12.71 12.13 -27.95
N TRP A 93 12.92 12.87 -29.04
CA TRP A 93 13.91 13.95 -29.09
C TRP A 93 15.31 13.55 -28.59
N GLY A 94 15.66 12.28 -28.63
CA GLY A 94 16.92 11.75 -28.13
C GLY A 94 17.05 11.68 -26.60
N HIS A 95 15.95 11.80 -25.86
CA HIS A 95 15.93 11.85 -24.41
C HIS A 95 14.87 10.92 -23.78
N TYR A 96 15.27 10.01 -22.89
CA TYR A 96 14.35 9.08 -22.22
C TYR A 96 13.57 9.68 -21.04
N GLY A 97 13.78 10.96 -20.72
CA GLY A 97 13.25 11.57 -19.49
C GLY A 97 11.75 11.38 -19.31
N GLY A 98 10.94 11.67 -20.32
CA GLY A 98 9.49 11.50 -20.24
C GLY A 98 9.07 10.06 -19.92
N LEU A 99 9.74 9.07 -20.53
CA LEU A 99 9.49 7.64 -20.27
C LEU A 99 9.87 7.24 -18.83
N MET A 100 11.01 7.72 -18.32
CA MET A 100 11.50 7.39 -16.98
C MET A 100 10.68 8.09 -15.88
N ILE A 101 10.24 9.32 -16.11
CA ILE A 101 9.31 10.02 -15.21
C ILE A 101 8.00 9.25 -15.12
N ARG A 102 7.43 8.86 -16.26
CA ARG A 102 6.19 8.08 -16.28
C ARG A 102 6.35 6.75 -15.53
N MET A 103 7.47 6.05 -15.68
CA MET A 103 7.74 4.82 -14.92
C MET A 103 7.80 5.07 -13.41
N ALA A 104 8.51 6.10 -12.95
CA ALA A 104 8.58 6.45 -11.54
C ALA A 104 7.22 6.88 -10.98
N TRP A 105 6.48 7.70 -11.74
CA TRP A 105 5.12 8.10 -11.40
C TRP A 105 4.20 6.88 -11.24
N HIS A 106 4.20 5.95 -12.19
CA HIS A 106 3.33 4.78 -12.19
C HIS A 106 3.75 3.73 -11.16
N ALA A 107 5.03 3.69 -10.78
CA ALA A 107 5.48 2.89 -9.64
C ALA A 107 4.93 3.46 -8.31
N ALA A 108 4.94 4.79 -8.14
CA ALA A 108 4.56 5.47 -6.91
C ALA A 108 3.05 5.76 -6.81
N GLY A 109 2.39 6.06 -7.93
CA GLY A 109 0.99 6.51 -7.98
C GLY A 109 -0.06 5.44 -7.67
N THR A 110 0.34 4.21 -7.44
CA THR A 110 -0.53 3.14 -6.95
C THR A 110 -0.74 3.18 -5.43
N TYR A 111 0.01 4.03 -4.70
CA TYR A 111 -0.15 4.22 -3.26
C TYR A 111 -1.55 4.72 -2.91
N ARG A 112 -2.12 4.17 -1.85
CA ARG A 112 -3.41 4.61 -1.31
C ARG A 112 -3.35 4.77 0.20
N VAL A 113 -3.83 5.91 0.68
CA VAL A 113 -3.71 6.30 2.09
C VAL A 113 -4.58 5.45 3.01
N ALA A 114 -5.66 4.86 2.49
CA ALA A 114 -6.62 4.09 3.28
C ALA A 114 -6.00 2.87 3.97
N ASP A 115 -5.11 2.15 3.27
CA ASP A 115 -4.44 0.94 3.79
C ASP A 115 -2.91 0.96 3.61
N GLY A 116 -2.37 2.04 3.03
CA GLY A 116 -0.94 2.19 2.79
C GLY A 116 -0.34 1.27 1.73
N ARG A 117 -1.17 0.48 1.05
CA ARG A 117 -0.73 -0.47 0.01
C ARG A 117 -0.47 0.24 -1.31
N GLY A 118 0.17 -0.47 -2.22
CA GLY A 118 0.69 0.11 -3.46
C GLY A 118 1.97 0.89 -3.23
N GLY A 119 2.26 1.83 -4.14
CA GLY A 119 3.44 2.69 -4.03
C GLY A 119 4.71 2.08 -4.58
N ALA A 120 5.82 2.79 -4.37
CA ALA A 120 7.13 2.48 -4.95
C ALA A 120 8.01 1.58 -4.08
N GLY A 121 7.58 1.30 -2.83
CA GLY A 121 8.42 0.73 -1.77
C GLY A 121 8.99 -0.67 -2.04
N THR A 122 8.41 -1.42 -2.98
CA THR A 122 8.70 -2.84 -3.19
C THR A 122 9.13 -3.21 -4.62
N GLY A 123 9.08 -2.26 -5.56
CA GLY A 123 9.32 -2.53 -6.98
C GLY A 123 8.24 -3.40 -7.63
N ASN A 124 7.02 -3.31 -7.16
CA ASN A 124 5.85 -4.08 -7.53
C ASN A 124 5.48 -3.95 -9.02
N LEU A 125 5.82 -2.85 -9.68
CA LEU A 125 5.64 -2.64 -11.12
C LEU A 125 6.28 -3.74 -12.01
N ARG A 126 7.14 -4.59 -11.47
CA ARG A 126 7.72 -5.74 -12.17
C ARG A 126 6.76 -6.90 -12.38
N PHE A 127 5.66 -6.95 -11.62
CA PHE A 127 4.78 -8.11 -11.50
C PHE A 127 3.35 -7.80 -11.98
N ALA A 128 2.66 -8.86 -12.40
CA ALA A 128 1.22 -8.78 -12.64
C ALA A 128 0.47 -8.38 -11.33
N PRO A 129 -0.66 -7.65 -11.44
CA PRO A 129 -1.26 -7.18 -12.69
C PRO A 129 -0.63 -5.88 -13.23
N LEU A 130 0.17 -5.16 -12.42
CA LEU A 130 0.66 -3.81 -12.71
C LEU A 130 1.50 -3.74 -13.99
N ASN A 131 2.40 -4.71 -14.21
CA ASN A 131 3.24 -4.74 -15.41
C ASN A 131 2.44 -4.84 -16.73
N SER A 132 1.17 -5.23 -16.64
CA SER A 132 0.29 -5.48 -17.78
C SER A 132 -0.93 -4.56 -17.83
N TRP A 133 -1.02 -3.58 -16.96
CA TRP A 133 -2.06 -2.57 -17.05
C TRP A 133 -1.90 -1.73 -18.34
N PRO A 134 -2.98 -1.43 -19.08
CA PRO A 134 -2.92 -0.59 -20.26
C PRO A 134 -2.25 0.77 -20.03
N ASP A 135 -2.49 1.38 -18.86
CA ASP A 135 -1.86 2.64 -18.47
C ASP A 135 -0.34 2.51 -18.26
N ASN A 136 0.17 1.29 -18.07
CA ASN A 136 1.60 0.98 -17.95
C ASN A 136 2.24 0.57 -19.29
N GLY A 137 1.58 0.83 -20.40
CA GLY A 137 2.10 0.51 -21.74
C GLY A 137 3.54 1.01 -21.95
N ASN A 138 4.41 0.11 -22.41
CA ASN A 138 5.85 0.33 -22.67
C ASN A 138 6.74 0.59 -21.43
N LEU A 139 6.25 0.51 -20.21
CA LEU A 139 7.11 0.58 -19.00
C LEU A 139 7.97 -0.68 -18.82
N ASP A 140 7.62 -1.79 -19.44
CA ASP A 140 8.46 -2.98 -19.62
C ASP A 140 9.79 -2.63 -20.32
N LYS A 141 9.74 -1.76 -21.36
CA LYS A 141 10.94 -1.26 -22.05
C LYS A 141 11.74 -0.29 -21.20
N ALA A 142 11.04 0.62 -20.47
CA ALA A 142 11.71 1.52 -19.52
C ALA A 142 12.56 0.73 -18.52
N ARG A 143 11.96 -0.30 -17.92
CA ARG A 143 12.67 -1.21 -17.02
C ARG A 143 13.87 -1.89 -17.69
N ARG A 144 13.72 -2.34 -18.94
CA ARG A 144 14.81 -3.02 -19.66
C ARG A 144 15.93 -2.05 -20.01
N LEU A 145 15.66 -0.78 -20.24
CA LEU A 145 16.69 0.25 -20.42
C LEU A 145 17.56 0.44 -19.17
N LEU A 146 17.00 0.23 -17.96
CA LEU A 146 17.75 0.27 -16.70
C LEU A 146 18.61 -0.98 -16.45
N TRP A 147 18.41 -2.07 -17.21
CA TRP A 147 19.08 -3.34 -16.93
C TRP A 147 20.62 -3.25 -16.91
N PRO A 148 21.32 -2.52 -17.82
CA PRO A 148 22.77 -2.39 -17.75
C PRO A 148 23.26 -1.80 -16.43
N ILE A 149 22.54 -0.82 -15.86
CA ILE A 149 22.83 -0.21 -14.56
C ILE A 149 22.56 -1.21 -13.44
N LYS A 150 21.39 -1.83 -13.43
CA LYS A 150 21.04 -2.89 -12.45
C LYS A 150 22.09 -4.00 -12.46
N LYS A 151 22.51 -4.45 -13.63
CA LYS A 151 23.56 -5.48 -13.78
C LYS A 151 24.91 -5.02 -13.23
N LYS A 152 25.29 -3.76 -13.44
CA LYS A 152 26.56 -3.18 -12.96
C LYS A 152 26.62 -3.10 -11.44
N TYR A 153 25.56 -2.63 -10.80
CA TYR A 153 25.52 -2.39 -9.35
C TYR A 153 25.00 -3.62 -8.57
N GLY A 154 24.33 -4.55 -9.22
CA GLY A 154 23.91 -5.85 -8.65
C GLY A 154 23.00 -5.72 -7.44
N ASN A 155 23.33 -6.44 -6.38
CA ASN A 155 22.53 -6.48 -5.15
C ASN A 155 22.58 -5.20 -4.31
N LYS A 156 23.49 -4.28 -4.64
CA LYS A 156 23.64 -3.00 -3.94
C LYS A 156 22.56 -1.99 -4.32
N ILE A 157 21.80 -2.22 -5.38
CA ILE A 157 20.69 -1.37 -5.78
C ILE A 157 19.46 -2.21 -6.11
N SER A 158 18.30 -1.89 -5.55
CA SER A 158 17.02 -2.52 -5.85
C SER A 158 16.42 -1.97 -7.14
N TRP A 159 15.48 -2.70 -7.73
CA TRP A 159 14.63 -2.18 -8.78
C TRP A 159 13.73 -1.05 -8.29
N ALA A 160 13.21 -1.20 -7.07
CA ALA A 160 12.38 -0.19 -6.44
C ALA A 160 13.09 1.17 -6.36
N ASP A 161 14.32 1.21 -5.85
CA ASP A 161 15.10 2.44 -5.82
C ASP A 161 15.47 2.95 -7.22
N LEU A 162 15.80 2.05 -8.17
CA LEU A 162 16.11 2.45 -9.54
C LEU A 162 14.96 3.10 -10.29
N PHE A 163 13.73 2.63 -10.09
CA PHE A 163 12.55 3.22 -10.73
C PHE A 163 12.37 4.68 -10.33
N ILE A 164 12.49 4.96 -9.05
CA ILE A 164 12.32 6.33 -8.53
C ILE A 164 13.53 7.21 -8.83
N LEU A 165 14.74 6.68 -8.72
CA LEU A 165 15.96 7.40 -9.09
C LEU A 165 15.94 7.79 -10.56
N ALA A 166 15.42 6.94 -11.46
CA ALA A 166 15.29 7.25 -12.87
C ALA A 166 14.39 8.46 -13.12
N GLY A 167 13.25 8.56 -12.41
CA GLY A 167 12.38 9.73 -12.49
C GLY A 167 13.04 11.01 -11.96
N ASN A 168 13.71 10.94 -10.82
CA ASN A 168 14.46 12.07 -10.26
C ASN A 168 15.53 12.56 -11.25
N THR A 169 16.40 11.66 -11.69
CA THR A 169 17.47 11.98 -12.64
C THR A 169 16.94 12.55 -13.95
N ALA A 170 15.78 12.05 -14.40
CA ALA A 170 15.13 12.56 -15.60
C ALA A 170 14.74 14.05 -15.45
N TYR A 171 14.09 14.42 -14.35
CA TYR A 171 13.76 15.81 -14.07
C TYR A 171 15.00 16.69 -13.95
N GLU A 172 16.04 16.22 -13.22
CA GLU A 172 17.30 16.96 -13.06
C GLU A 172 18.00 17.18 -14.40
N SER A 173 18.00 16.19 -15.27
CA SER A 173 18.59 16.28 -16.62
C SER A 173 17.84 17.26 -17.55
N MET A 174 16.58 17.57 -17.24
CA MET A 174 15.75 18.53 -17.95
C MET A 174 15.69 19.92 -17.28
N GLY A 175 16.40 20.10 -16.17
CA GLY A 175 16.62 21.40 -15.53
C GLY A 175 15.82 21.65 -14.24
N LEU A 176 15.05 20.72 -13.72
CA LEU A 176 14.42 20.84 -12.40
C LEU A 176 15.44 20.54 -11.31
N LYS A 177 15.48 21.35 -10.27
CA LYS A 177 16.13 20.98 -9.02
C LYS A 177 15.14 20.19 -8.16
N THR A 178 15.34 18.87 -8.03
CA THR A 178 14.51 18.03 -7.19
C THR A 178 14.65 18.36 -5.71
N PHE A 179 13.66 17.99 -4.89
CA PHE A 179 13.69 18.23 -3.45
C PHE A 179 14.64 17.27 -2.72
N GLY A 180 14.95 16.14 -3.33
CA GLY A 180 15.88 15.14 -2.85
C GLY A 180 15.50 13.72 -3.22
N PHE A 181 16.30 12.77 -2.70
CA PHE A 181 16.08 11.34 -2.91
C PHE A 181 16.63 10.52 -1.75
N SER A 182 15.89 9.52 -1.31
CA SER A 182 16.37 8.51 -0.37
C SER A 182 16.34 7.12 -1.01
N TYR A 183 17.41 6.37 -0.76
CA TYR A 183 17.49 4.94 -1.01
C TYR A 183 16.89 4.15 0.17
N GLY A 184 16.71 2.83 -0.03
CA GLY A 184 16.34 1.91 1.03
C GLY A 184 15.04 1.15 0.81
N ARG A 185 14.47 1.18 -0.41
CA ARG A 185 13.30 0.39 -0.83
C ARG A 185 13.76 -1.02 -1.21
N PRO A 186 13.41 -2.07 -0.45
CA PRO A 186 13.76 -3.44 -0.82
C PRO A 186 12.93 -3.94 -2.01
N ASP A 187 13.47 -4.91 -2.75
CA ASP A 187 12.71 -5.62 -3.76
C ASP A 187 11.93 -6.78 -3.15
N ILE A 188 10.67 -6.97 -3.55
CA ILE A 188 9.93 -8.22 -3.34
C ILE A 188 10.20 -9.20 -4.49
N TRP A 189 9.90 -10.48 -4.25
CA TRP A 189 10.14 -11.58 -5.19
C TRP A 189 8.89 -12.36 -5.55
N HIS A 190 7.74 -11.88 -5.13
CA HIS A 190 6.42 -12.40 -5.41
C HIS A 190 5.44 -11.22 -5.59
N PRO A 191 4.47 -11.29 -6.50
CA PRO A 191 3.42 -10.26 -6.59
C PRO A 191 2.71 -10.03 -5.25
N GLU A 192 2.32 -8.80 -4.97
CA GLU A 192 1.50 -8.46 -3.80
C GLU A 192 0.06 -8.89 -4.06
N ILE A 193 -0.35 -10.02 -3.47
CA ILE A 193 -1.67 -10.62 -3.62
C ILE A 193 -2.69 -10.11 -2.58
N ASP A 194 -2.25 -9.29 -1.64
CA ASP A 194 -3.06 -8.61 -0.63
C ASP A 194 -3.69 -7.31 -1.12
N ILE A 195 -3.30 -6.82 -2.30
CA ILE A 195 -3.83 -5.56 -2.84
C ILE A 195 -5.13 -5.83 -3.60
N TYR A 196 -6.22 -5.29 -3.06
CA TYR A 196 -7.51 -5.27 -3.75
C TYR A 196 -7.55 -4.15 -4.79
N TRP A 197 -7.78 -4.50 -6.07
CA TRP A 197 -7.78 -3.57 -7.21
C TRP A 197 -9.18 -3.22 -7.72
N GLY A 198 -10.23 -3.75 -7.11
CA GLY A 198 -11.61 -3.50 -7.49
C GLY A 198 -12.39 -4.76 -7.81
N PRO A 199 -13.71 -4.64 -8.04
CA PRO A 199 -14.61 -5.77 -8.26
C PRO A 199 -14.62 -6.28 -9.70
N GLU A 200 -13.89 -5.62 -10.63
CA GLU A 200 -13.89 -5.93 -12.05
C GLU A 200 -13.13 -7.22 -12.37
N ASP A 201 -13.67 -8.04 -13.25
CA ASP A 201 -13.06 -9.26 -13.77
C ASP A 201 -12.11 -8.97 -14.96
N GLU A 202 -12.16 -7.78 -15.55
CA GLU A 202 -11.38 -7.35 -16.70
C GLU A 202 -10.48 -6.16 -16.35
N ILE A 203 -9.32 -6.04 -17.01
CA ILE A 203 -8.31 -5.01 -16.72
C ILE A 203 -8.84 -3.58 -16.93
N MET A 204 -9.72 -3.38 -17.90
CA MET A 204 -10.33 -2.08 -18.23
C MET A 204 -11.86 -2.15 -18.14
N ALA A 205 -12.35 -2.75 -17.06
CA ALA A 205 -13.78 -2.83 -16.82
C ALA A 205 -14.41 -1.43 -16.60
N PRO A 206 -15.70 -1.26 -16.91
CA PRO A 206 -16.43 -0.05 -16.60
C PRO A 206 -16.33 0.33 -15.13
N SER A 207 -16.25 1.62 -14.84
CA SER A 207 -16.08 2.13 -13.47
C SER A 207 -17.36 2.15 -12.62
N GLU A 208 -18.50 1.84 -13.20
CA GLU A 208 -19.82 1.92 -12.55
C GLU A 208 -19.93 1.06 -11.27
N ASN A 209 -19.19 -0.03 -11.22
CA ASN A 209 -19.21 -0.95 -10.07
C ASN A 209 -18.41 -0.44 -8.85
N ARG A 210 -17.63 0.62 -9.02
CA ARG A 210 -16.75 1.15 -7.97
C ARG A 210 -17.39 2.20 -7.10
N TYR A 211 -18.51 2.76 -7.54
CA TYR A 211 -19.19 3.86 -6.88
C TYR A 211 -20.55 3.43 -6.32
N ALA A 212 -20.93 3.99 -5.18
CA ALA A 212 -22.32 3.93 -4.73
C ALA A 212 -23.21 4.95 -5.48
N ASP A 213 -22.62 6.09 -5.87
CA ASP A 213 -23.23 7.13 -6.70
C ASP A 213 -22.22 7.59 -7.76
N LEU A 214 -22.57 7.44 -9.03
CA LEU A 214 -21.68 7.80 -10.17
C LEU A 214 -21.46 9.32 -10.32
N ASP A 215 -22.35 10.12 -9.79
CA ASP A 215 -22.25 11.59 -9.84
C ASP A 215 -21.47 12.14 -8.63
N ASP A 216 -21.16 11.30 -7.64
CA ASP A 216 -20.35 11.63 -6.45
C ASP A 216 -19.09 10.76 -6.37
N PRO A 217 -17.91 11.25 -6.83
CA PRO A 217 -16.66 10.49 -6.76
C PRO A 217 -16.22 10.09 -5.36
N SER A 218 -16.68 10.78 -4.31
CA SER A 218 -16.35 10.43 -2.92
C SER A 218 -16.94 9.09 -2.49
N THR A 219 -17.92 8.59 -3.24
CA THR A 219 -18.55 7.27 -3.02
C THR A 219 -17.78 6.11 -3.65
N LEU A 220 -16.61 6.36 -4.23
CA LEU A 220 -15.68 5.33 -4.69
C LEU A 220 -15.39 4.34 -3.56
N GLU A 221 -15.50 3.05 -3.84
CA GLU A 221 -15.27 2.01 -2.85
C GLU A 221 -13.90 2.14 -2.16
N THR A 222 -13.89 2.08 -0.84
CA THR A 222 -12.67 2.02 -0.05
C THR A 222 -12.15 0.57 -0.06
N PRO A 223 -10.84 0.31 -0.29
CA PRO A 223 -9.72 1.25 -0.25
C PRO A 223 -9.23 1.74 -1.63
N LEU A 224 -10.02 1.62 -2.70
CA LEU A 224 -9.57 1.92 -4.06
C LEU A 224 -8.99 3.33 -4.19
N GLY A 225 -7.83 3.44 -4.86
CA GLY A 225 -7.19 4.71 -5.18
C GLY A 225 -7.53 5.21 -6.60
N ALA A 226 -7.81 4.30 -7.54
CA ALA A 226 -8.16 4.63 -8.90
C ALA A 226 -9.65 4.40 -9.17
N THR A 227 -10.23 5.25 -10.02
CA THR A 227 -11.64 5.20 -10.39
C THR A 227 -11.94 4.14 -11.45
N HIS A 228 -10.91 3.58 -12.07
CA HIS A 228 -11.02 2.64 -13.17
C HIS A 228 -9.90 1.59 -13.09
N MET A 229 -10.24 0.32 -13.27
CA MET A 229 -9.23 -0.75 -13.28
C MET A 229 -8.24 -0.57 -14.43
N GLY A 230 -6.95 -0.77 -14.14
CA GLY A 230 -5.89 -0.64 -15.14
C GLY A 230 -5.49 0.78 -15.49
N LEU A 231 -6.12 1.80 -14.89
CA LEU A 231 -5.71 3.21 -14.88
C LEU A 231 -5.22 3.58 -13.49
N ILE A 232 -4.14 4.38 -13.39
CA ILE A 232 -3.55 4.69 -12.08
C ILE A 232 -4.40 5.71 -11.32
N TYR A 233 -5.00 6.69 -12.02
CA TYR A 233 -5.86 7.71 -11.39
C TYR A 233 -7.12 8.01 -12.18
N VAL A 234 -7.06 8.67 -13.34
CA VAL A 234 -8.23 9.09 -14.11
C VAL A 234 -8.10 8.72 -15.59
N ASN A 235 -9.24 8.55 -16.26
CA ASN A 235 -9.25 8.33 -17.69
C ASN A 235 -8.88 9.63 -18.43
N PRO A 236 -7.80 9.67 -19.25
CA PRO A 236 -7.39 10.86 -19.97
C PRO A 236 -8.41 11.37 -21.00
N GLU A 237 -9.33 10.49 -21.42
CA GLU A 237 -10.46 10.81 -22.29
C GLU A 237 -11.71 11.32 -21.54
N GLY A 238 -11.60 11.57 -20.24
CA GLY A 238 -12.71 11.96 -19.37
C GLY A 238 -13.42 10.79 -18.70
N VAL A 239 -14.38 11.09 -17.86
CA VAL A 239 -15.14 10.12 -17.05
C VAL A 239 -15.82 9.08 -17.95
N ASN A 240 -15.47 7.81 -17.77
CA ASN A 240 -15.96 6.70 -18.61
C ASN A 240 -15.70 6.91 -20.12
N GLY A 241 -14.58 7.57 -20.48
CA GLY A 241 -14.22 7.87 -21.87
C GLY A 241 -15.09 8.95 -22.54
N LYS A 242 -15.75 9.79 -21.75
CA LYS A 242 -16.58 10.91 -22.20
C LYS A 242 -15.99 12.22 -21.70
N PRO A 243 -15.45 13.06 -22.59
CA PRO A 243 -14.87 14.33 -22.18
C PRO A 243 -15.87 15.22 -21.45
N ASP A 244 -15.54 15.55 -20.20
CA ASP A 244 -16.23 16.48 -19.32
C ASP A 244 -15.24 17.00 -18.27
N PRO A 245 -14.51 18.10 -18.53
CA PRO A 245 -13.48 18.60 -17.63
C PRO A 245 -13.95 18.88 -16.21
N MET A 246 -15.23 19.26 -16.02
CA MET A 246 -15.73 19.54 -14.68
C MET A 246 -15.98 18.26 -13.88
N LYS A 247 -16.49 17.21 -14.51
CA LYS A 247 -16.59 15.88 -13.87
C LYS A 247 -15.21 15.28 -13.64
N THR A 248 -14.32 15.43 -14.60
CA THR A 248 -12.92 14.97 -14.46
C THR A 248 -12.21 15.66 -13.31
N ALA A 249 -12.44 16.98 -13.08
CA ALA A 249 -11.89 17.70 -11.93
C ALA A 249 -12.28 17.06 -10.60
N LEU A 250 -13.52 16.61 -10.46
CA LEU A 250 -13.98 15.94 -9.25
C LEU A 250 -13.29 14.58 -9.05
N GLN A 251 -13.13 13.79 -10.13
CA GLN A 251 -12.43 12.50 -10.05
C GLN A 251 -10.93 12.68 -9.77
N VAL A 252 -10.28 13.65 -10.40
CA VAL A 252 -8.88 13.99 -10.12
C VAL A 252 -8.69 14.33 -8.65
N ARG A 253 -9.54 15.20 -8.10
CA ARG A 253 -9.48 15.60 -6.68
C ARG A 253 -9.62 14.41 -5.76
N GLU A 254 -10.62 13.55 -5.97
CA GLU A 254 -10.84 12.35 -5.15
C GLU A 254 -9.66 11.39 -5.25
N THR A 255 -9.20 11.05 -6.44
CA THR A 255 -8.12 10.09 -6.66
C THR A 255 -6.80 10.56 -6.03
N PHE A 256 -6.45 11.84 -6.22
CA PHE A 256 -5.24 12.40 -5.64
C PHE A 256 -5.33 12.57 -4.12
N ALA A 257 -6.52 12.89 -3.58
CA ALA A 257 -6.74 12.89 -2.13
C ALA A 257 -6.51 11.49 -1.53
N ARG A 258 -6.88 10.42 -2.24
CA ARG A 258 -6.60 9.03 -1.83
C ARG A 258 -5.12 8.65 -1.92
N MET A 259 -4.32 9.39 -2.67
CA MET A 259 -2.86 9.36 -2.61
C MET A 259 -2.29 10.34 -1.57
N ALA A 260 -3.15 10.97 -0.75
CA ALA A 260 -2.84 11.99 0.26
C ALA A 260 -2.29 13.32 -0.31
N MET A 261 -2.68 13.68 -1.54
CA MET A 261 -2.35 14.96 -2.17
C MET A 261 -3.49 15.95 -2.00
N ASN A 262 -3.18 17.20 -1.67
CA ASN A 262 -4.12 18.31 -1.69
C ASN A 262 -4.26 18.90 -3.11
N ASP A 263 -5.15 19.89 -3.29
CA ASP A 263 -5.39 20.49 -4.61
C ASP A 263 -4.15 21.19 -5.19
N GLU A 264 -3.29 21.81 -4.37
CA GLU A 264 -2.07 22.46 -4.82
C GLU A 264 -1.00 21.44 -5.26
N GLU A 265 -0.80 20.37 -4.48
CA GLU A 265 0.04 19.24 -4.84
C GLU A 265 -0.46 18.54 -6.10
N THR A 266 -1.78 18.36 -6.22
CA THR A 266 -2.44 17.74 -7.39
C THR A 266 -2.20 18.55 -8.66
N ALA A 267 -2.44 19.86 -8.61
CA ALA A 267 -2.21 20.74 -9.74
C ALA A 267 -0.73 20.81 -10.13
N ALA A 268 0.17 20.85 -9.14
CA ALA A 268 1.61 20.85 -9.36
C ALA A 268 2.05 19.54 -10.05
N LEU A 269 1.61 18.39 -9.54
CA LEU A 269 1.96 17.08 -10.09
C LEU A 269 1.43 16.89 -11.51
N THR A 270 0.19 17.27 -11.78
CA THR A 270 -0.40 17.21 -13.12
C THR A 270 0.39 18.08 -14.12
N ALA A 271 0.59 19.35 -13.78
CA ALA A 271 1.31 20.28 -14.63
C ALA A 271 2.78 19.88 -14.82
N GLY A 272 3.46 19.47 -13.75
CA GLY A 272 4.87 19.07 -13.82
C GLY A 272 5.09 17.77 -14.60
N GLY A 273 4.15 16.82 -14.51
CA GLY A 273 4.16 15.59 -15.30
C GLY A 273 4.01 15.90 -16.80
N HIS A 274 3.11 16.79 -17.15
CA HIS A 274 2.80 17.16 -18.52
C HIS A 274 3.68 18.30 -19.10
N THR A 275 4.56 18.89 -18.28
CA THR A 275 5.59 19.81 -18.79
C THR A 275 6.56 19.12 -19.76
N VAL A 276 6.75 17.80 -19.62
CA VAL A 276 7.74 17.02 -20.37
C VAL A 276 7.15 15.78 -21.02
N GLY A 277 7.81 15.28 -22.07
CA GLY A 277 7.40 14.05 -22.75
C GLY A 277 6.23 14.22 -23.71
N LYS A 278 5.67 13.09 -24.14
CA LYS A 278 4.50 13.03 -25.04
C LYS A 278 3.72 11.73 -24.85
N ALA A 279 2.45 11.74 -25.28
CA ALA A 279 1.65 10.55 -25.53
C ALA A 279 1.94 9.95 -26.92
N HIS A 280 1.80 8.62 -27.08
CA HIS A 280 2.15 7.87 -28.29
C HIS A 280 0.92 7.12 -28.84
N GLY A 281 0.00 7.81 -29.45
CA GLY A 281 -1.28 7.26 -29.91
C GLY A 281 -1.48 7.32 -31.42
N ASN A 282 -0.41 7.25 -32.21
CA ASN A 282 -0.47 7.37 -33.67
C ASN A 282 -0.68 6.06 -34.42
N GLY A 283 -0.87 4.93 -33.72
CA GLY A 283 -1.07 3.61 -34.28
C GLY A 283 -2.50 3.10 -34.21
N ASP A 284 -2.85 2.22 -35.17
CA ASP A 284 -4.11 1.51 -35.16
C ASP A 284 -4.23 0.54 -33.96
N PRO A 285 -5.21 0.73 -33.06
CA PRO A 285 -5.38 -0.10 -31.88
C PRO A 285 -5.55 -1.60 -32.20
N SER A 286 -6.12 -1.95 -33.36
CA SER A 286 -6.31 -3.34 -33.78
C SER A 286 -5.02 -4.09 -34.08
N LYS A 287 -3.90 -3.39 -34.23
CA LYS A 287 -2.57 -3.92 -34.51
C LYS A 287 -1.65 -3.94 -33.30
N LEU A 288 -2.10 -3.38 -32.18
CA LEU A 288 -1.34 -3.42 -30.94
C LEU A 288 -1.28 -4.85 -30.40
N GLY A 289 -0.08 -5.32 -30.08
CA GLY A 289 0.13 -6.63 -29.47
C GLY A 289 -0.40 -6.67 -28.03
N ARG A 290 -0.41 -7.86 -27.47
CA ARG A 290 -0.89 -8.10 -26.11
C ARG A 290 0.03 -7.47 -25.06
N GLU A 291 -0.49 -7.33 -23.87
CA GLU A 291 0.24 -6.92 -22.66
C GLU A 291 1.36 -7.92 -22.32
N PRO A 292 2.36 -7.57 -21.49
CA PRO A 292 3.51 -8.44 -21.18
C PRO A 292 3.17 -9.84 -20.67
N GLU A 293 2.18 -9.98 -19.80
CA GLU A 293 1.77 -11.29 -19.28
C GLU A 293 1.03 -12.16 -20.31
N GLY A 294 0.37 -11.53 -21.27
CA GLY A 294 -0.33 -12.20 -22.35
C GLY A 294 0.48 -12.35 -23.65
N ALA A 295 1.69 -11.77 -23.72
CA ALA A 295 2.57 -11.83 -24.89
C ALA A 295 3.15 -13.23 -25.10
N ASN A 296 3.65 -13.49 -26.32
CA ASN A 296 4.25 -14.78 -26.65
C ASN A 296 5.57 -14.97 -25.89
N ILE A 297 5.97 -16.23 -25.71
CA ILE A 297 7.18 -16.59 -24.99
C ILE A 297 8.46 -16.03 -25.65
N GLU A 298 8.47 -15.94 -26.98
CA GLU A 298 9.58 -15.35 -27.76
C GLU A 298 9.73 -13.85 -27.57
N ASP A 299 8.67 -13.14 -27.13
CA ASP A 299 8.70 -11.70 -26.85
C ASP A 299 9.41 -11.40 -25.52
N GLN A 300 9.73 -12.42 -24.73
CA GLN A 300 10.56 -12.36 -23.51
C GLN A 300 10.11 -11.31 -22.47
N GLY A 301 8.78 -11.20 -22.30
CA GLY A 301 8.15 -10.27 -21.36
C GLY A 301 8.02 -8.84 -21.87
N PHE A 302 8.17 -8.63 -23.18
CA PHE A 302 7.77 -7.38 -23.84
C PHE A 302 6.35 -7.50 -24.38
N GLY A 303 5.50 -6.56 -23.97
CA GLY A 303 4.14 -6.44 -24.47
C GLY A 303 3.96 -5.27 -25.42
N TRP A 304 2.73 -5.07 -25.87
CA TRP A 304 2.29 -3.95 -26.72
C TRP A 304 3.11 -3.75 -28.00
N ILE A 305 3.66 -4.84 -28.54
CA ILE A 305 4.45 -4.81 -29.78
C ILE A 305 3.51 -4.46 -30.92
N ASN A 306 3.81 -3.38 -31.63
CA ASN A 306 3.07 -2.99 -32.82
C ASN A 306 3.90 -3.34 -34.06
N PRO A 307 3.45 -4.26 -34.95
CA PRO A 307 4.21 -4.64 -36.15
C PRO A 307 4.35 -3.54 -37.19
N THR A 308 3.59 -2.43 -37.02
CA THR A 308 3.77 -1.21 -37.84
C THR A 308 4.78 -0.24 -37.23
N LEU A 309 5.41 -0.60 -36.09
CA LEU A 309 6.57 0.07 -35.55
C LEU A 309 7.63 0.13 -36.69
N SER A 310 7.71 1.28 -37.29
CA SER A 310 8.75 1.56 -38.26
C SER A 310 9.98 2.02 -37.48
N GLU A 311 11.13 2.04 -38.14
CA GLU A 311 12.38 2.66 -37.70
C GLU A 311 12.23 4.13 -37.24
N LYS A 312 11.01 4.68 -37.18
CA LYS A 312 10.64 6.09 -37.00
C LYS A 312 10.09 6.44 -35.60
N GLY A 313 10.23 5.60 -34.60
CA GLY A 313 9.83 5.93 -33.22
C GLY A 313 8.83 4.97 -32.60
N VAL A 314 8.40 5.27 -31.39
CA VAL A 314 7.42 4.49 -30.63
C VAL A 314 6.02 4.75 -31.18
N VAL A 315 5.31 3.70 -31.55
CA VAL A 315 3.93 3.76 -32.06
C VAL A 315 3.05 2.85 -31.20
N THR A 316 2.10 3.44 -30.48
CA THR A 316 1.06 2.75 -29.74
C THR A 316 -0.32 3.27 -30.12
N SER A 317 -1.35 3.02 -29.33
CA SER A 317 -2.69 3.57 -29.51
C SER A 317 -3.06 4.51 -28.36
N GLY A 318 -4.09 5.31 -28.53
CA GLY A 318 -4.57 6.25 -27.52
C GLY A 318 -4.35 7.72 -27.93
N LEU A 319 -4.07 8.59 -26.95
CA LEU A 319 -3.75 9.99 -27.22
C LEU A 319 -2.40 10.13 -27.93
N GLU A 320 -2.24 11.15 -28.77
CA GLU A 320 -1.00 11.41 -29.53
C GLU A 320 -0.62 12.88 -29.47
N GLY A 321 0.56 13.19 -28.91
CA GLY A 321 1.16 14.52 -28.91
C GLY A 321 1.88 14.89 -27.65
N ALA A 322 2.62 15.99 -27.68
CA ALA A 322 3.24 16.62 -26.53
C ALA A 322 2.34 17.75 -25.98
N TRP A 323 2.55 18.12 -24.72
CA TRP A 323 1.77 19.21 -24.09
C TRP A 323 2.41 20.58 -24.25
N THR A 324 3.71 20.62 -24.52
CA THR A 324 4.50 21.86 -24.54
C THR A 324 5.35 21.97 -25.81
N THR A 325 5.80 23.16 -26.08
CA THR A 325 6.71 23.45 -27.22
C THR A 325 8.08 22.78 -27.02
N ASN A 326 8.53 22.64 -25.76
CA ASN A 326 9.85 22.12 -25.40
C ASN A 326 9.76 20.88 -24.47
N PRO A 327 9.35 19.70 -24.97
CA PRO A 327 9.02 18.54 -24.13
C PRO A 327 10.19 17.88 -23.39
N THR A 328 11.40 18.35 -23.55
CA THR A 328 12.61 17.87 -22.86
C THR A 328 13.22 18.93 -21.93
N LYS A 329 12.46 19.96 -21.59
CA LYS A 329 12.92 21.06 -20.75
C LYS A 329 11.89 21.37 -19.65
N TRP A 330 12.38 21.56 -18.44
CA TRP A 330 11.58 22.07 -17.33
C TRP A 330 11.44 23.59 -17.43
N ASP A 331 10.24 24.07 -17.72
CA ASP A 331 9.91 25.50 -17.82
C ASP A 331 8.40 25.75 -17.58
N SER A 332 7.92 26.99 -17.79
CA SER A 332 6.51 27.39 -17.65
C SER A 332 5.63 27.02 -18.86
N GLY A 333 6.19 26.37 -19.88
CA GLY A 333 5.54 26.14 -21.17
C GLY A 333 4.18 25.44 -21.09
N TYR A 334 3.97 24.59 -20.09
CA TYR A 334 2.68 23.95 -19.86
C TYR A 334 1.57 24.99 -19.59
N PHE A 335 1.80 25.90 -18.65
CA PHE A 335 0.81 26.92 -18.29
C PHE A 335 0.60 27.94 -19.38
N GLU A 336 1.68 28.31 -20.10
CA GLU A 336 1.60 29.19 -21.25
C GLU A 336 0.73 28.56 -22.33
N MET A 337 0.95 27.29 -22.66
CA MET A 337 0.15 26.58 -23.65
C MET A 337 -1.30 26.44 -23.18
N LEU A 338 -1.55 26.00 -21.95
CA LEU A 338 -2.89 25.76 -21.42
C LEU A 338 -3.74 27.04 -21.42
N PHE A 339 -3.19 28.18 -20.97
CA PHE A 339 -3.96 29.41 -20.75
C PHE A 339 -3.96 30.42 -21.91
N ASN A 340 -2.94 30.40 -22.80
CA ASN A 340 -2.84 31.36 -23.90
C ASN A 340 -3.61 30.92 -25.15
N HIS A 341 -4.07 29.67 -25.20
CA HIS A 341 -4.82 29.13 -26.37
C HIS A 341 -6.24 28.74 -26.00
N ASP A 342 -7.13 28.78 -26.97
CA ASP A 342 -8.43 28.14 -26.94
C ASP A 342 -8.29 26.70 -27.45
N TRP A 343 -9.11 25.79 -26.92
CA TRP A 343 -9.00 24.35 -27.13
C TRP A 343 -10.29 23.78 -27.68
N GLU A 344 -10.22 22.85 -28.62
CA GLU A 344 -11.35 22.11 -29.16
C GLU A 344 -11.09 20.60 -29.11
N LEU A 345 -12.18 19.83 -28.98
CA LEU A 345 -12.12 18.36 -28.94
C LEU A 345 -11.82 17.80 -30.32
N GLN A 346 -10.85 16.94 -30.42
CA GLN A 346 -10.43 16.23 -31.61
C GLN A 346 -10.25 14.73 -31.34
N LYS A 347 -10.12 13.95 -32.39
CA LYS A 347 -9.74 12.56 -32.32
C LYS A 347 -8.26 12.38 -32.67
N SER A 348 -7.53 11.65 -31.81
CA SER A 348 -6.17 11.20 -32.15
C SER A 348 -6.19 10.28 -33.38
N PRO A 349 -5.04 9.99 -34.02
CA PRO A 349 -4.94 8.99 -35.08
C PRO A 349 -5.46 7.60 -34.68
N ALA A 350 -5.40 7.25 -33.40
CA ALA A 350 -5.93 6.00 -32.83
C ALA A 350 -7.43 6.08 -32.48
N GLY A 351 -8.05 7.26 -32.59
CA GLY A 351 -9.46 7.46 -32.30
C GLY A 351 -9.80 7.86 -30.86
N ALA A 352 -8.80 8.09 -30.01
CA ALA A 352 -9.01 8.59 -28.66
C ALA A 352 -9.36 10.07 -28.63
N TRP A 353 -10.14 10.51 -27.64
CA TRP A 353 -10.46 11.92 -27.46
C TRP A 353 -9.27 12.67 -26.84
N GLN A 354 -8.94 13.82 -27.45
CA GLN A 354 -7.94 14.77 -26.94
C GLN A 354 -8.36 16.21 -27.30
N TRP A 355 -7.80 17.17 -26.59
CA TRP A 355 -8.01 18.58 -26.87
C TRP A 355 -6.82 19.11 -27.66
N GLU A 356 -7.10 19.83 -28.77
CA GLU A 356 -6.09 20.47 -29.59
C GLU A 356 -6.32 21.99 -29.63
N PRO A 357 -5.26 22.81 -29.76
CA PRO A 357 -5.40 24.26 -29.76
C PRO A 357 -5.99 24.78 -31.08
N VAL A 358 -6.85 25.80 -30.95
CA VAL A 358 -7.39 26.54 -32.07
C VAL A 358 -6.41 27.64 -32.49
N ASN A 359 -6.08 27.74 -33.78
CA ASN A 359 -5.26 28.83 -34.36
C ASN A 359 -3.86 28.99 -33.72
N ILE A 360 -3.15 27.90 -33.46
CA ILE A 360 -1.78 27.92 -32.93
C ILE A 360 -0.76 28.31 -34.03
N SER A 361 0.22 29.13 -33.67
CA SER A 361 1.33 29.47 -34.54
C SER A 361 2.29 28.29 -34.74
N ASP A 362 3.01 28.23 -35.87
CA ASP A 362 3.98 27.13 -36.06
C ASP A 362 5.17 27.19 -35.06
N GLU A 363 5.47 28.37 -34.50
CA GLU A 363 6.55 28.55 -33.53
C GLU A 363 6.21 27.92 -32.17
N ASP A 364 4.93 27.93 -31.81
CA ASP A 364 4.44 27.38 -30.58
C ASP A 364 4.27 25.84 -30.63
N LYS A 365 4.21 25.26 -31.83
CA LYS A 365 4.08 23.81 -31.99
C LYS A 365 5.40 23.09 -31.63
N PRO A 366 5.35 21.99 -30.87
CA PRO A 366 6.52 21.14 -30.65
C PRO A 366 7.05 20.55 -31.95
N ILE A 367 8.37 20.43 -32.05
CA ILE A 367 9.02 19.68 -33.11
C ILE A 367 8.63 18.19 -32.94
N ASP A 368 8.42 17.48 -34.05
CA ASP A 368 8.14 16.05 -34.04
C ASP A 368 9.32 15.27 -33.38
N ALA A 369 9.00 14.32 -32.52
CA ALA A 369 10.00 13.59 -31.72
C ALA A 369 11.05 12.83 -32.55
N THR A 370 10.70 12.48 -33.81
CA THR A 370 11.51 11.66 -34.71
C THR A 370 11.91 12.35 -35.98
N ASN A 371 11.20 13.43 -36.34
CA ASN A 371 11.45 14.19 -37.57
C ASN A 371 11.59 15.69 -37.28
N PRO A 372 12.81 16.22 -37.17
CA PRO A 372 13.05 17.61 -36.81
C PRO A 372 12.54 18.63 -37.84
N SER A 373 12.16 18.18 -39.04
CA SER A 373 11.57 19.05 -40.11
C SER A 373 10.06 19.21 -39.97
N LYS A 374 9.42 18.49 -39.06
CA LYS A 374 7.98 18.49 -38.83
C LYS A 374 7.65 19.10 -37.47
N ARG A 375 6.52 19.81 -37.41
CA ARG A 375 5.91 20.24 -36.15
C ARG A 375 4.53 19.64 -36.00
N ASN A 376 4.13 19.30 -34.80
CA ASN A 376 2.81 18.73 -34.52
C ASN A 376 2.02 19.69 -33.61
N ASN A 377 0.69 19.60 -33.61
CA ASN A 377 -0.10 20.30 -32.62
C ASN A 377 0.21 19.74 -31.22
N PRO A 378 0.34 20.58 -30.19
CA PRO A 378 0.31 20.14 -28.84
C PRO A 378 -1.09 19.62 -28.46
N ILE A 379 -1.19 18.87 -27.40
CA ILE A 379 -2.47 18.33 -26.89
C ILE A 379 -2.69 18.68 -25.43
N MET A 380 -3.96 18.62 -25.01
CA MET A 380 -4.36 18.53 -23.61
C MET A 380 -5.27 17.32 -23.42
N THR A 381 -5.15 16.69 -22.26
CA THR A 381 -6.10 15.68 -21.80
C THR A 381 -7.33 16.34 -21.17
N ASP A 382 -8.34 15.55 -20.85
CA ASP A 382 -9.50 16.08 -20.13
C ASP A 382 -9.12 16.55 -18.71
N ALA A 383 -8.11 15.92 -18.09
CA ALA A 383 -7.56 16.34 -16.80
C ALA A 383 -6.82 17.70 -16.89
N ASP A 384 -6.11 17.99 -17.99
CA ASP A 384 -5.49 19.31 -18.20
C ASP A 384 -6.55 20.40 -18.37
N MET A 385 -7.62 20.08 -19.10
CA MET A 385 -8.74 21.01 -19.22
C MET A 385 -9.47 21.21 -17.88
N ALA A 386 -9.49 20.21 -17.00
CA ALA A 386 -9.96 20.37 -15.63
C ALA A 386 -9.09 21.41 -14.86
N MET A 387 -7.77 21.40 -15.04
CA MET A 387 -6.87 22.42 -14.44
C MET A 387 -7.18 23.85 -14.96
N LYS A 388 -7.65 23.97 -16.19
CA LYS A 388 -8.06 25.26 -16.77
C LYS A 388 -9.45 25.71 -16.33
N MET A 389 -10.41 24.78 -16.16
CA MET A 389 -11.83 25.09 -16.04
C MET A 389 -12.37 25.04 -14.62
N ASP A 390 -11.86 24.14 -13.74
CA ASP A 390 -12.25 24.11 -12.34
C ASP A 390 -11.75 25.38 -11.62
N PRO A 391 -12.60 26.11 -10.89
CA PRO A 391 -12.20 27.40 -10.30
C PRO A 391 -11.01 27.30 -9.34
N VAL A 392 -10.92 26.23 -8.54
CA VAL A 392 -9.85 26.03 -7.55
C VAL A 392 -8.53 25.71 -8.26
N TYR A 393 -8.54 24.70 -9.13
CA TYR A 393 -7.34 24.34 -9.90
C TYR A 393 -6.85 25.49 -10.79
N ARG A 394 -7.79 26.24 -11.40
CA ARG A 394 -7.45 27.39 -12.23
C ARG A 394 -6.69 28.47 -11.45
N GLU A 395 -7.14 28.81 -10.25
CA GLU A 395 -6.47 29.81 -9.39
C GLU A 395 -5.05 29.36 -9.05
N ILE A 396 -4.89 28.08 -8.67
CA ILE A 396 -3.58 27.49 -8.36
C ILE A 396 -2.67 27.51 -9.60
N CYS A 397 -3.16 27.08 -10.75
CA CYS A 397 -2.37 27.02 -11.98
C CYS A 397 -1.98 28.42 -12.51
N LEU A 398 -2.82 29.44 -12.33
CA LEU A 398 -2.46 30.82 -12.65
C LEU A 398 -1.36 31.34 -11.74
N LYS A 399 -1.38 31.04 -10.46
CA LYS A 399 -0.30 31.35 -9.52
C LYS A 399 1.01 30.71 -9.95
N PHE A 400 0.98 29.43 -10.35
CA PHE A 400 2.15 28.71 -10.86
C PHE A 400 2.67 29.31 -12.17
N LYS A 401 1.77 29.76 -13.07
CA LYS A 401 2.13 30.44 -14.31
C LYS A 401 2.88 31.74 -14.04
N ASP A 402 2.44 32.50 -13.05
CA ASP A 402 3.02 33.81 -12.69
C ASP A 402 4.31 33.69 -11.89
N ASP A 403 4.56 32.55 -11.19
CA ASP A 403 5.73 32.29 -10.37
C ASP A 403 6.32 30.89 -10.64
N GLN A 404 7.27 30.83 -11.54
CA GLN A 404 7.97 29.60 -11.94
C GLN A 404 8.80 28.99 -10.80
N GLU A 405 9.35 29.81 -9.91
CA GLU A 405 10.15 29.31 -8.77
C GLU A 405 9.23 28.63 -7.75
N TYR A 406 8.11 29.26 -7.45
CA TYR A 406 7.09 28.68 -6.57
C TYR A 406 6.51 27.37 -7.14
N PHE A 407 6.22 27.32 -8.44
CA PHE A 407 5.80 26.08 -9.10
C PHE A 407 6.86 24.98 -8.94
N SER A 408 8.13 25.31 -9.23
CA SER A 408 9.21 24.32 -9.18
C SER A 408 9.43 23.77 -7.78
N ASP A 409 9.36 24.59 -6.72
CA ASP A 409 9.48 24.14 -5.33
C ASP A 409 8.27 23.29 -4.91
N THR A 410 7.05 23.75 -5.23
CA THR A 410 5.81 23.02 -4.93
C THR A 410 5.81 21.65 -5.61
N PHE A 411 6.15 21.60 -6.90
CA PHE A 411 6.26 20.34 -7.62
C PHE A 411 7.33 19.42 -7.01
N ALA A 412 8.53 19.95 -6.75
CA ALA A 412 9.63 19.15 -6.20
C ALA A 412 9.26 18.51 -4.84
N ARG A 413 8.54 19.25 -4.00
CA ARG A 413 8.02 18.74 -2.70
C ARG A 413 6.91 17.70 -2.89
N ALA A 414 5.96 17.96 -3.78
CA ALA A 414 4.88 17.03 -4.09
C ALA A 414 5.42 15.73 -4.73
N TRP A 415 6.40 15.83 -5.64
CA TRP A 415 7.09 14.69 -6.22
C TRP A 415 7.86 13.87 -5.17
N PHE A 416 8.53 14.53 -4.26
CA PHE A 416 9.21 13.85 -3.14
C PHE A 416 8.20 13.13 -2.25
N LYS A 417 7.09 13.77 -1.90
CA LYS A 417 6.01 13.15 -1.13
C LYS A 417 5.44 11.93 -1.85
N LEU A 418 5.09 12.06 -3.13
CA LEU A 418 4.57 10.96 -3.96
C LEU A 418 5.48 9.74 -3.91
N THR A 419 6.79 9.95 -4.06
CA THR A 419 7.79 8.89 -4.24
C THR A 419 8.39 8.36 -2.94
N HIS A 420 8.12 8.98 -1.79
CA HIS A 420 8.71 8.60 -0.48
C HIS A 420 7.68 8.36 0.61
N ARG A 421 6.39 8.51 0.32
CA ARG A 421 5.34 8.41 1.32
C ARG A 421 5.24 7.04 1.98
N ASP A 422 5.58 6.00 1.26
CA ASP A 422 5.57 4.59 1.66
C ASP A 422 6.91 4.08 2.24
N MET A 423 7.83 5.00 2.57
CA MET A 423 9.16 4.64 3.11
C MET A 423 9.27 4.71 4.63
N GLY A 424 8.21 5.11 5.31
CA GLY A 424 8.23 5.36 6.76
C GLY A 424 8.96 6.65 7.14
N PRO A 425 9.35 6.79 8.42
CA PRO A 425 9.92 8.03 8.94
C PRO A 425 11.32 8.32 8.37
N LYS A 426 11.72 9.60 8.42
CA LYS A 426 13.03 10.09 7.93
C LYS A 426 14.24 9.32 8.51
N THR A 427 14.11 8.74 9.71
CA THR A 427 15.16 7.89 10.32
C THR A 427 15.51 6.66 9.49
N ARG A 428 14.65 6.28 8.55
CA ARG A 428 14.88 5.18 7.61
C ARG A 428 15.62 5.62 6.34
N TYR A 429 15.79 6.90 6.09
CA TYR A 429 16.34 7.40 4.84
C TYR A 429 17.84 7.14 4.73
N ILE A 430 18.29 6.76 3.53
CA ILE A 430 19.68 6.40 3.21
C ILE A 430 20.12 7.21 2.00
N GLY A 431 21.38 7.67 2.03
CA GLY A 431 22.00 8.40 0.92
C GLY A 431 22.39 9.83 1.25
N PRO A 432 23.00 10.54 0.32
CA PRO A 432 23.53 11.88 0.56
C PRO A 432 22.52 13.00 0.34
N SER A 433 21.40 12.74 -0.36
CA SER A 433 20.60 13.79 -1.02
C SER A 433 19.19 13.97 -0.44
N PHE A 434 18.80 13.27 0.62
CA PHE A 434 17.47 13.44 1.19
C PHE A 434 17.34 14.72 2.05
N PRO A 435 16.14 15.33 2.12
CA PRO A 435 15.89 16.55 2.88
C PRO A 435 16.17 16.37 4.38
N LYS A 436 16.72 17.40 5.01
CA LYS A 436 17.00 17.39 6.45
C LYS A 436 15.83 17.88 7.30
N GLU A 437 14.91 18.64 6.71
CA GLU A 437 13.70 19.12 7.40
C GLU A 437 12.75 17.95 7.72
N ASP A 438 11.97 18.12 8.77
CA ASP A 438 10.91 17.20 9.14
C ASP A 438 9.63 17.59 8.40
N LEU A 439 9.07 16.68 7.61
CA LEU A 439 7.83 16.90 6.91
C LEU A 439 6.68 16.25 7.71
N ILE A 440 5.58 16.96 7.88
CA ILE A 440 4.49 16.52 8.76
C ILE A 440 3.92 15.15 8.36
N TRP A 441 3.86 14.87 7.06
CA TRP A 441 3.36 13.61 6.53
C TRP A 441 4.29 12.39 6.77
N GLN A 442 5.50 12.62 7.28
CA GLN A 442 6.43 11.57 7.70
C GLN A 442 6.22 11.16 9.16
N ASP A 443 5.21 11.70 9.84
CA ASP A 443 4.91 11.45 11.24
C ASP A 443 6.16 11.62 12.14
N PRO A 444 6.82 12.78 12.16
CA PRO A 444 8.09 12.98 12.84
C PRO A 444 7.98 12.70 14.34
N ILE A 445 9.03 12.09 14.90
CA ILE A 445 9.09 11.70 16.32
C ILE A 445 10.46 12.13 16.88
N PRO A 446 10.50 12.85 18.01
CA PRO A 446 11.77 13.16 18.68
C PRO A 446 12.37 11.91 19.31
N SER A 447 13.70 11.91 19.48
CA SER A 447 14.39 10.81 20.16
C SER A 447 14.02 10.75 21.64
N GLY A 448 13.75 9.55 22.16
CA GLY A 448 13.48 9.31 23.58
C GLY A 448 14.73 9.09 24.41
N ASN A 449 14.57 9.19 25.74
CA ASN A 449 15.61 8.84 26.70
C ASN A 449 15.84 7.31 26.73
N LYS A 450 17.11 6.90 26.72
CA LYS A 450 17.51 5.47 26.83
C LYS A 450 18.15 5.11 28.19
N ASN A 451 18.41 6.14 29.04
CA ASN A 451 19.14 5.96 30.30
C ASN A 451 18.20 5.84 31.49
N TYR A 452 17.60 4.67 31.65
CA TYR A 452 16.76 4.35 32.81
C TYR A 452 16.81 2.84 33.12
N ASN A 453 16.38 2.49 34.35
CA ASN A 453 16.26 1.11 34.81
C ASN A 453 14.84 0.59 34.53
N GLU A 454 14.70 -0.44 33.69
CA GLU A 454 13.42 -1.03 33.29
C GLU A 454 12.66 -1.64 34.45
N ASP A 455 13.36 -2.39 35.33
CA ASP A 455 12.75 -3.11 36.47
C ASP A 455 12.11 -2.13 37.46
N ASN A 456 12.75 -0.96 37.64
CA ASN A 456 12.19 0.10 38.48
C ASN A 456 10.87 0.65 37.88
N ILE A 457 10.84 0.82 36.57
CA ILE A 457 9.62 1.31 35.87
C ILE A 457 8.53 0.24 35.92
N LYS A 458 8.85 -1.02 35.57
CA LYS A 458 7.92 -2.14 35.66
C LYS A 458 7.35 -2.28 37.09
N SER A 459 8.18 -2.15 38.13
CA SER A 459 7.73 -2.18 39.54
C SER A 459 6.74 -1.05 39.85
N LYS A 460 6.98 0.18 39.38
CA LYS A 460 6.02 1.28 39.56
C LYS A 460 4.69 1.02 38.86
N ILE A 461 4.75 0.47 37.65
CA ILE A 461 3.56 0.13 36.84
C ILE A 461 2.75 -0.98 37.55
N SER A 462 3.38 -2.06 37.99
CA SER A 462 2.70 -3.16 38.68
C SER A 462 2.04 -2.71 39.97
N ASN A 463 2.62 -1.74 40.68
CA ASN A 463 2.06 -1.16 41.91
C ASN A 463 1.06 0.01 41.63
N SER A 464 0.75 0.34 40.40
CA SER A 464 -0.11 1.48 40.05
C SER A 464 -1.61 1.23 40.25
N GLY A 465 -2.02 -0.01 40.41
CA GLY A 465 -3.43 -0.42 40.51
C GLY A 465 -4.11 -0.62 39.15
N LEU A 466 -3.40 -0.47 38.02
CA LEU A 466 -3.93 -0.83 36.71
C LEU A 466 -4.02 -2.35 36.55
N SER A 467 -5.15 -2.84 36.04
CA SER A 467 -5.35 -4.27 35.77
C SER A 467 -4.43 -4.78 34.65
N ILE A 468 -4.26 -6.08 34.53
CA ILE A 468 -3.57 -6.72 33.40
C ILE A 468 -4.23 -6.29 32.09
N SER A 469 -5.56 -6.37 32.02
CA SER A 469 -6.34 -5.99 30.85
C SER A 469 -6.13 -4.52 30.45
N ASP A 470 -6.11 -3.55 31.39
CA ASP A 470 -5.88 -2.13 31.09
C ASP A 470 -4.50 -1.88 30.47
N ARG A 471 -3.48 -2.53 31.02
CA ARG A 471 -2.08 -2.39 30.58
C ARG A 471 -1.86 -3.03 29.20
N VAL A 472 -2.42 -4.22 28.99
CA VAL A 472 -2.33 -4.93 27.71
C VAL A 472 -3.10 -4.16 26.63
N SER A 473 -4.33 -3.73 26.92
CA SER A 473 -5.15 -2.97 25.96
C SER A 473 -4.48 -1.65 25.55
N ALA A 474 -3.95 -0.87 26.49
CA ALA A 474 -3.30 0.39 26.17
C ALA A 474 -2.04 0.19 25.30
N ALA A 475 -1.24 -0.84 25.56
CA ALA A 475 -0.06 -1.14 24.76
C ALA A 475 -0.43 -1.66 23.35
N TRP A 476 -1.43 -2.54 23.27
CA TRP A 476 -1.95 -3.02 22.00
C TRP A 476 -2.53 -1.88 21.17
N ASP A 477 -3.41 -1.06 21.73
CA ASP A 477 -4.05 0.07 21.05
C ASP A 477 -3.03 1.10 20.56
N SER A 478 -1.91 1.25 21.26
CA SER A 478 -0.80 2.09 20.81
C SER A 478 -0.09 1.50 19.60
N ALA A 479 0.13 0.17 19.57
CA ALA A 479 0.93 -0.50 18.56
C ALA A 479 0.15 -0.94 17.32
N LYS A 480 -1.15 -1.31 17.47
CA LYS A 480 -2.00 -1.90 16.41
C LYS A 480 -2.23 -1.02 15.18
N SER A 481 -1.96 0.28 15.32
CA SER A 481 -2.07 1.24 14.20
C SER A 481 -0.90 1.13 13.21
N PHE A 482 0.14 0.36 13.51
CA PHE A 482 1.25 0.16 12.59
C PHE A 482 0.81 -0.57 11.32
N ARG A 483 1.30 -0.09 10.17
CA ARG A 483 1.09 -0.71 8.86
C ARG A 483 2.45 -1.01 8.21
N ASN A 484 2.70 -2.28 7.95
CA ASN A 484 3.91 -2.71 7.25
C ASN A 484 3.93 -2.29 5.78
N SER A 485 2.77 -1.92 5.23
CA SER A 485 2.61 -1.48 3.84
C SER A 485 3.29 -0.13 3.56
N ASP A 486 3.18 0.84 4.49
CA ASP A 486 3.78 2.18 4.36
C ASP A 486 4.60 2.61 5.58
N LEU A 487 4.76 1.71 6.56
CA LEU A 487 5.58 1.90 7.75
C LEU A 487 5.13 3.07 8.64
N ARG A 488 3.82 3.36 8.64
CA ARG A 488 3.18 4.39 9.44
C ARG A 488 2.49 3.79 10.67
N GLY A 489 2.19 4.64 11.65
CA GLY A 489 1.55 4.23 12.90
C GLY A 489 2.53 3.60 13.87
N GLY A 490 1.99 2.82 14.83
CA GLY A 490 2.76 2.16 15.86
C GLY A 490 2.85 2.92 17.19
N ALA A 491 3.56 2.33 18.13
CA ALA A 491 3.64 2.83 19.51
C ALA A 491 4.58 4.03 19.68
N ASN A 492 5.58 4.17 18.79
CA ASN A 492 6.54 5.26 18.88
C ASN A 492 5.85 6.61 18.57
N GLY A 493 6.11 7.60 19.40
CA GLY A 493 5.41 8.88 19.32
C GLY A 493 4.26 9.03 20.32
N ALA A 494 3.82 7.95 20.98
CA ALA A 494 2.67 7.94 21.90
C ALA A 494 1.43 8.67 21.34
N ARG A 495 1.19 8.59 20.02
CA ARG A 495 0.07 9.28 19.36
C ARG A 495 -1.29 8.81 19.86
N ILE A 496 -1.33 7.66 20.51
CA ILE A 496 -2.52 7.21 21.24
C ILE A 496 -3.00 8.22 22.30
N SER A 497 -2.14 9.16 22.71
CA SER A 497 -2.51 10.24 23.65
C SER A 497 -2.91 11.55 22.94
N LEU A 498 -2.91 11.58 21.61
CA LEU A 498 -3.18 12.71 20.72
C LEU A 498 -4.38 12.45 19.82
N SER A 499 -5.02 13.50 19.32
CA SER A 499 -6.01 13.35 18.26
C SER A 499 -5.33 13.05 16.91
N PRO A 500 -5.94 12.15 16.07
CA PRO A 500 -7.24 11.53 16.25
C PRO A 500 -7.23 10.23 17.06
N GLN A 501 -6.07 9.58 17.29
CA GLN A 501 -5.98 8.21 17.80
C GLN A 501 -6.59 8.04 19.21
N LYS A 502 -6.45 9.04 20.10
CA LYS A 502 -7.04 8.99 21.46
C LYS A 502 -8.57 8.94 21.45
N ASP A 503 -9.19 9.39 20.36
CA ASP A 503 -10.62 9.57 20.23
C ASP A 503 -11.28 8.41 19.44
N TRP A 504 -10.49 7.46 18.92
CA TRP A 504 -11.01 6.30 18.19
C TRP A 504 -11.83 5.38 19.08
N ASP A 505 -13.01 5.00 18.60
CA ASP A 505 -13.91 4.08 19.33
C ASP A 505 -13.23 2.74 19.64
N ALA A 506 -12.45 2.22 18.71
CA ALA A 506 -11.64 1.00 18.88
C ALA A 506 -10.69 1.03 20.08
N ASN A 507 -10.38 2.20 20.64
CA ASN A 507 -9.46 2.39 21.76
C ASN A 507 -10.15 2.65 23.09
N GLU A 508 -11.50 2.64 23.14
CA GLU A 508 -12.28 2.93 24.37
C GLU A 508 -11.83 4.23 25.07
N PRO A 509 -12.11 5.42 24.49
CA PRO A 509 -11.52 6.70 24.94
C PRO A 509 -11.60 6.97 26.44
N GLU A 510 -12.70 6.60 27.11
CA GLU A 510 -12.84 6.80 28.56
C GLU A 510 -11.91 5.92 29.39
N ARG A 511 -11.82 4.62 29.04
CA ARG A 511 -10.91 3.65 29.68
C ARG A 511 -9.45 4.03 29.40
N LEU A 512 -9.15 4.30 28.15
CA LEU A 512 -7.83 4.74 27.72
C LEU A 512 -7.37 6.00 28.47
N SER A 513 -8.21 7.02 28.58
CA SER A 513 -7.90 8.25 29.30
C SER A 513 -7.50 8.02 30.75
N LYS A 514 -8.19 7.13 31.44
CA LYS A 514 -7.88 6.76 32.84
C LYS A 514 -6.52 6.05 32.91
N THR A 515 -6.28 5.07 32.07
CA THR A 515 -5.02 4.32 32.00
C THR A 515 -3.85 5.24 31.66
N LEU A 516 -4.00 6.07 30.64
CA LEU A 516 -2.96 7.04 30.23
C LEU A 516 -2.65 8.07 31.32
N SER A 517 -3.64 8.50 32.12
CA SER A 517 -3.40 9.43 33.23
C SER A 517 -2.40 8.86 34.25
N VAL A 518 -2.54 7.60 34.60
CA VAL A 518 -1.62 6.89 35.50
C VAL A 518 -0.23 6.73 34.85
N LEU A 519 -0.18 6.28 33.59
CA LEU A 519 1.08 6.06 32.87
C LEU A 519 1.84 7.37 32.61
N LYS A 520 1.15 8.50 32.35
CA LYS A 520 1.75 9.84 32.23
C LYS A 520 2.42 10.28 33.53
N THR A 521 1.82 9.99 34.67
CA THR A 521 2.42 10.29 35.97
C THR A 521 3.73 9.52 36.16
N ILE A 522 3.72 8.20 35.91
CA ILE A 522 4.90 7.34 36.00
C ILE A 522 5.99 7.78 35.03
N SER A 523 5.63 8.09 33.78
CA SER A 523 6.52 8.60 32.73
C SER A 523 7.23 9.89 33.22
N SER A 524 6.46 10.88 33.67
CA SER A 524 6.97 12.17 34.12
C SER A 524 7.90 12.06 35.34
N GLU A 525 7.51 11.27 36.34
CA GLU A 525 8.32 11.04 37.54
C GLU A 525 9.62 10.27 37.28
N SER A 526 9.63 9.47 36.21
CA SER A 526 10.75 8.62 35.87
C SER A 526 11.65 9.19 34.77
N GLY A 527 11.25 10.31 34.14
CA GLY A 527 12.01 10.99 33.08
C GLY A 527 12.15 10.15 31.79
N ILE A 528 11.15 9.32 31.50
CA ILE A 528 11.09 8.48 30.28
C ILE A 528 9.90 8.93 29.42
N SER A 529 9.88 8.51 28.14
CA SER A 529 8.75 8.81 27.27
C SER A 529 7.48 8.08 27.71
N LEU A 530 6.32 8.66 27.39
CA LEU A 530 5.04 7.99 27.56
C LEU A 530 4.97 6.74 26.66
N ALA A 531 5.51 6.81 25.46
CA ALA A 531 5.57 5.68 24.52
C ALA A 531 6.30 4.46 25.11
N ASP A 532 7.49 4.64 25.70
CA ASP A 532 8.20 3.55 26.37
C ASP A 532 7.43 3.07 27.62
N THR A 533 6.79 3.98 28.37
CA THR A 533 6.00 3.61 29.57
C THR A 533 4.80 2.74 29.21
N ILE A 534 4.09 3.04 28.11
CA ILE A 534 2.94 2.27 27.63
C ILE A 534 3.36 0.84 27.25
N ILE A 535 4.46 0.69 26.51
CA ILE A 535 4.92 -0.65 26.11
C ILE A 535 5.46 -1.45 27.29
N LEU A 536 6.16 -0.81 28.23
CA LEU A 536 6.57 -1.47 29.49
C LEU A 536 5.36 -1.92 30.31
N ALA A 537 4.25 -1.17 30.28
CA ALA A 537 3.03 -1.57 30.97
C ALA A 537 2.44 -2.87 30.38
N GLY A 538 2.34 -2.96 29.05
CA GLY A 538 1.90 -4.19 28.39
C GLY A 538 2.83 -5.37 28.67
N ASN A 539 4.15 -5.17 28.50
CA ASN A 539 5.14 -6.22 28.75
C ASN A 539 5.08 -6.73 30.18
N SER A 540 5.04 -5.84 31.19
CA SER A 540 4.96 -6.25 32.59
C SER A 540 3.67 -7.02 32.91
N ALA A 541 2.54 -6.62 32.29
CA ALA A 541 1.28 -7.33 32.48
C ALA A 541 1.32 -8.76 31.92
N ILE A 542 1.94 -8.96 30.76
CA ILE A 542 2.11 -10.28 30.15
C ILE A 542 3.07 -11.14 30.96
N GLU A 543 4.18 -10.57 31.45
CA GLU A 543 5.13 -11.27 32.31
C GLU A 543 4.44 -11.74 33.63
N GLU A 544 3.60 -10.89 34.22
CA GLU A 544 2.79 -11.24 35.42
C GLU A 544 1.79 -12.37 35.12
N ALA A 545 1.09 -12.27 33.96
CA ALA A 545 0.12 -13.27 33.54
C ALA A 545 0.76 -14.63 33.21
N ALA A 546 1.96 -14.62 32.61
CA ALA A 546 2.74 -15.83 32.37
C ALA A 546 3.24 -16.46 33.66
N LEU A 547 3.70 -15.66 34.64
CA LEU A 547 4.11 -16.13 35.95
C LEU A 547 2.93 -16.76 36.71
N ALA A 548 1.74 -16.19 36.60
CA ALA A 548 0.52 -16.76 37.18
C ALA A 548 0.16 -18.12 36.54
N ALA A 549 0.51 -18.33 35.27
CA ALA A 549 0.39 -19.60 34.55
C ALA A 549 1.51 -20.60 34.89
N GLY A 550 2.51 -20.21 35.70
CA GLY A 550 3.65 -21.04 36.12
C GLY A 550 4.88 -20.93 35.21
N PHE A 551 4.91 -19.95 34.28
CA PHE A 551 6.03 -19.73 33.36
C PHE A 551 6.79 -18.45 33.71
N ASN A 552 8.12 -18.53 33.76
CA ASN A 552 8.98 -17.39 34.00
C ASN A 552 9.42 -16.80 32.62
N LEU A 553 8.79 -15.71 32.22
CA LEU A 553 8.98 -15.06 30.94
C LEU A 553 9.57 -13.66 31.13
N THR A 554 10.46 -13.25 30.23
CA THR A 554 10.92 -11.86 30.12
C THR A 554 10.76 -11.43 28.66
N ILE A 555 9.96 -10.40 28.41
CA ILE A 555 9.75 -9.86 27.05
C ILE A 555 10.88 -8.91 26.69
N PRO A 556 11.60 -9.13 25.57
CA PRO A 556 12.63 -8.22 25.11
C PRO A 556 12.08 -6.81 24.87
N PHE A 557 12.76 -5.81 25.40
CA PHE A 557 12.34 -4.42 25.29
C PHE A 557 13.42 -3.55 24.65
N LYS A 558 13.02 -2.75 23.65
CA LYS A 558 13.88 -1.76 23.00
C LYS A 558 13.54 -0.37 23.53
N LYS A 559 14.50 0.29 24.19
CA LYS A 559 14.37 1.66 24.74
C LYS A 559 14.52 2.73 23.70
N GLY A 560 13.89 3.89 23.94
CA GLY A 560 14.19 5.13 23.23
C GLY A 560 13.09 5.58 22.28
N ARG A 561 11.88 5.10 22.45
CA ARG A 561 10.71 5.74 21.86
C ARG A 561 10.60 7.17 22.37
N GLY A 562 10.24 8.09 21.46
CA GLY A 562 9.95 9.48 21.79
C GLY A 562 8.46 9.73 21.87
N ASP A 563 8.07 10.90 22.36
CA ASP A 563 6.68 11.35 22.36
C ASP A 563 6.51 12.46 21.32
N ALA A 564 5.59 12.28 20.38
CA ALA A 564 5.22 13.30 19.41
C ALA A 564 4.33 14.36 20.05
N SER A 565 4.26 15.54 19.45
CA SER A 565 3.27 16.57 19.77
C SER A 565 2.10 16.54 18.77
N GLN A 566 1.03 17.28 19.07
CA GLN A 566 -0.10 17.42 18.15
C GLN A 566 0.31 18.10 16.83
N GLU A 567 1.22 19.05 16.87
CA GLU A 567 1.75 19.75 15.70
C GLU A 567 2.61 18.87 14.81
N MET A 568 3.16 17.77 15.36
CA MET A 568 3.91 16.74 14.63
C MET A 568 3.02 15.65 14.03
N THR A 569 1.71 15.79 14.14
CA THR A 569 0.74 14.77 13.69
C THR A 569 -0.09 15.32 12.54
N ASP A 570 0.02 14.70 11.37
CA ASP A 570 -0.84 14.96 10.22
C ASP A 570 -2.22 14.33 10.49
N VAL A 571 -3.08 15.06 11.21
CA VAL A 571 -4.37 14.58 11.71
C VAL A 571 -5.23 13.97 10.60
N ASN A 572 -5.29 14.62 9.43
CA ASN A 572 -6.14 14.17 8.34
C ASN A 572 -5.69 12.83 7.76
N SER A 573 -4.40 12.67 7.47
CA SER A 573 -3.89 11.41 6.94
C SER A 573 -3.75 10.34 8.03
N PHE A 574 -3.48 10.73 9.28
CA PHE A 574 -3.38 9.80 10.40
C PHE A 574 -4.74 9.16 10.76
N SER A 575 -5.86 9.83 10.50
CA SER A 575 -7.20 9.26 10.70
C SER A 575 -7.44 7.99 9.88
N ASN A 576 -6.75 7.81 8.75
CA ASN A 576 -6.84 6.58 7.94
C ASN A 576 -6.19 5.35 8.61
N LEU A 577 -5.49 5.54 9.73
CA LEU A 577 -4.94 4.42 10.51
C LEU A 577 -5.95 3.83 11.51
N GLU A 578 -7.15 4.42 11.64
CA GLU A 578 -8.22 3.85 12.46
C GLU A 578 -8.65 2.50 11.88
N PRO A 579 -8.56 1.39 12.62
CA PRO A 579 -8.96 0.09 12.11
C PRO A 579 -10.48 0.01 11.94
N ALA A 580 -10.94 -0.65 10.87
CA ALA A 580 -12.37 -0.97 10.68
C ALA A 580 -12.85 -2.05 11.65
N ALA A 581 -11.94 -2.88 12.12
CA ALA A 581 -12.13 -3.91 13.14
C ALA A 581 -10.82 -4.14 13.90
N ASP A 582 -10.94 -4.60 15.13
CA ASP A 582 -9.84 -5.14 15.92
C ASP A 582 -10.24 -6.52 16.47
N ALA A 583 -9.97 -7.53 15.67
CA ALA A 583 -10.31 -8.90 15.99
C ALA A 583 -9.58 -9.41 17.26
N PHE A 584 -8.41 -8.87 17.54
CA PHE A 584 -7.61 -9.21 18.73
C PHE A 584 -8.28 -8.74 20.02
N ARG A 585 -9.09 -7.68 19.96
CA ARG A 585 -9.90 -7.17 21.06
C ARG A 585 -11.40 -7.43 20.88
N ASN A 586 -11.77 -8.27 19.90
CA ASN A 586 -13.15 -8.64 19.58
C ASN A 586 -14.07 -7.44 19.30
N TRP A 587 -13.53 -6.42 18.62
CA TRP A 587 -14.23 -5.21 18.22
C TRP A 587 -14.45 -5.12 16.71
N PHE A 588 -15.64 -4.66 16.32
CA PHE A 588 -16.02 -4.47 14.93
C PHE A 588 -16.90 -3.23 14.77
N SER A 589 -16.51 -2.28 13.90
CA SER A 589 -17.24 -1.03 13.70
C SER A 589 -18.60 -1.20 13.03
N GLY A 590 -18.83 -2.31 12.32
CA GLY A 590 -20.02 -2.54 11.50
C GLY A 590 -20.08 -1.70 10.21
N LYS A 591 -19.03 -0.95 9.89
CA LYS A 591 -18.99 -0.05 8.72
C LYS A 591 -18.41 -0.71 7.47
N SER A 592 -17.70 -1.84 7.61
CA SER A 592 -17.10 -2.55 6.49
C SER A 592 -18.07 -3.56 5.87
N LYS A 593 -17.90 -3.80 4.55
CA LYS A 593 -18.57 -4.91 3.84
C LYS A 593 -17.90 -6.25 4.08
N SER A 594 -16.61 -6.24 4.46
CA SER A 594 -15.84 -7.45 4.78
C SER A 594 -16.26 -8.00 6.14
N SER A 595 -16.21 -9.32 6.29
CA SER A 595 -16.51 -9.97 7.56
C SER A 595 -15.43 -9.67 8.61
N PRO A 596 -15.74 -9.80 9.92
CA PRO A 596 -14.75 -9.63 10.98
C PRO A 596 -13.52 -10.53 10.82
N GLU A 597 -13.70 -11.74 10.29
CA GLU A 597 -12.63 -12.71 10.05
C GLU A 597 -11.72 -12.28 8.88
N GLU A 598 -12.29 -11.72 7.81
CA GLU A 598 -11.50 -11.16 6.70
C GLU A 598 -10.70 -9.95 7.18
N LEU A 599 -11.30 -9.06 7.97
CA LEU A 599 -10.61 -7.92 8.57
C LEU A 599 -9.52 -8.33 9.57
N MET A 600 -9.69 -9.46 10.28
CA MET A 600 -8.64 -10.07 11.12
C MET A 600 -7.40 -10.44 10.31
N VAL A 601 -7.61 -11.08 9.16
CA VAL A 601 -6.50 -11.46 8.27
C VAL A 601 -5.84 -10.24 7.67
N ASP A 602 -6.61 -9.24 7.25
CA ASP A 602 -6.11 -7.97 6.72
C ASP A 602 -5.26 -7.21 7.75
N GLN A 603 -5.77 -7.04 8.98
CA GLN A 603 -5.02 -6.40 10.07
C GLN A 603 -3.74 -7.17 10.40
N SER A 604 -3.79 -8.51 10.40
CA SER A 604 -2.62 -9.35 10.64
C SER A 604 -1.55 -9.17 9.57
N GLN A 605 -1.95 -9.05 8.30
CA GLN A 605 -1.04 -8.78 7.20
C GLN A 605 -0.40 -7.39 7.35
N LEU A 606 -1.18 -6.36 7.66
CA LEU A 606 -0.65 -5.00 7.90
C LEU A 606 0.33 -4.95 9.09
N LEU A 607 0.10 -5.76 10.12
CA LEU A 607 1.05 -5.92 11.26
C LEU A 607 2.25 -6.82 10.92
N GLY A 608 2.30 -7.41 9.74
CA GLY A 608 3.35 -8.33 9.32
C GLY A 608 3.31 -9.70 10.01
N LEU A 609 2.16 -10.12 10.54
CA LEU A 609 1.98 -11.37 11.25
C LEU A 609 1.81 -12.55 10.29
N THR A 610 2.35 -13.70 10.67
CA THR A 610 2.05 -15.00 10.08
C THR A 610 0.76 -15.58 10.68
N ALA A 611 0.18 -16.61 10.07
CA ALA A 611 -1.02 -17.26 10.59
C ALA A 611 -0.84 -17.87 11.99
N PRO A 612 0.30 -18.54 12.34
CA PRO A 612 0.57 -18.94 13.72
C PRO A 612 0.64 -17.77 14.71
N GLU A 613 1.34 -16.66 14.36
CA GLU A 613 1.45 -15.47 15.21
C GLU A 613 0.08 -14.82 15.45
N MET A 614 -0.74 -14.70 14.41
CA MET A 614 -2.14 -14.25 14.53
C MET A 614 -2.93 -15.15 15.50
N THR A 615 -2.78 -16.48 15.35
CA THR A 615 -3.50 -17.46 16.17
C THR A 615 -3.17 -17.33 17.66
N VAL A 616 -1.89 -17.28 18.02
CA VAL A 616 -1.50 -17.16 19.44
C VAL A 616 -1.89 -15.82 20.04
N LEU A 617 -1.83 -14.73 19.26
CA LEU A 617 -2.24 -13.41 19.73
C LEU A 617 -3.75 -13.37 20.02
N ILE A 618 -4.60 -13.91 19.13
CA ILE A 618 -6.05 -13.98 19.40
C ILE A 618 -6.31 -14.76 20.68
N GLY A 619 -5.79 -15.99 20.82
CA GLY A 619 -6.04 -16.82 21.99
C GLY A 619 -5.52 -16.18 23.30
N GLY A 620 -4.33 -15.59 23.26
CA GLY A 620 -3.73 -14.94 24.42
C GLY A 620 -4.45 -13.65 24.82
N MET A 621 -4.81 -12.80 23.88
CA MET A 621 -5.57 -11.57 24.16
C MET A 621 -6.93 -11.89 24.81
N ARG A 622 -7.59 -12.99 24.39
CA ARG A 622 -8.83 -13.46 25.01
C ARG A 622 -8.62 -13.83 26.49
N VAL A 623 -7.69 -14.72 26.79
CA VAL A 623 -7.47 -15.17 28.19
C VAL A 623 -6.92 -14.05 29.08
N LEU A 624 -6.27 -13.03 28.52
CA LEU A 624 -5.84 -11.84 29.26
C LEU A 624 -6.98 -10.85 29.52
N GLY A 625 -8.20 -11.10 29.01
CA GLY A 625 -9.35 -10.23 29.18
C GLY A 625 -9.20 -8.88 28.46
N ALA A 626 -8.44 -8.85 27.36
CA ALA A 626 -8.16 -7.60 26.62
C ALA A 626 -9.27 -7.20 25.64
N ASN A 627 -10.45 -7.77 25.74
CA ASN A 627 -11.59 -7.46 24.89
C ASN A 627 -12.07 -6.00 25.05
N HIS A 628 -12.69 -5.49 24.00
CA HIS A 628 -13.30 -4.17 23.99
C HIS A 628 -14.49 -4.12 24.96
N ILE A 629 -14.62 -3.06 25.75
CA ILE A 629 -15.73 -2.81 26.72
C ILE A 629 -15.90 -3.99 27.72
N ASP A 630 -14.80 -4.62 28.16
CA ASP A 630 -14.85 -5.77 29.09
C ASP A 630 -15.83 -6.89 28.64
N ASP A 631 -16.06 -7.02 27.33
CA ASP A 631 -16.88 -8.07 26.75
C ASP A 631 -16.25 -9.45 27.03
N LYS A 632 -17.05 -10.40 27.50
CA LYS A 632 -16.59 -11.76 27.83
C LYS A 632 -16.65 -12.73 26.65
N THR A 633 -17.06 -12.27 25.49
CA THR A 633 -17.14 -13.08 24.27
C THR A 633 -15.77 -13.56 23.84
N GLY A 634 -15.60 -14.88 23.70
CA GLY A 634 -14.33 -15.50 23.32
C GLY A 634 -13.36 -15.75 24.48
N ILE A 635 -13.68 -15.33 25.72
CA ILE A 635 -12.88 -15.65 26.89
C ILE A 635 -13.24 -17.07 27.36
N PHE A 636 -12.54 -18.07 26.84
CA PHE A 636 -12.78 -19.47 27.14
C PHE A 636 -11.87 -19.94 28.29
N SER A 637 -11.84 -19.21 29.39
CA SER A 637 -11.06 -19.53 30.58
C SER A 637 -11.79 -19.14 31.85
N GLU A 638 -11.70 -19.96 32.87
CA GLU A 638 -12.17 -19.64 34.23
C GLU A 638 -11.17 -18.71 34.97
N ASN A 639 -9.95 -18.55 34.46
CA ASN A 639 -8.86 -17.80 35.07
C ASN A 639 -8.45 -16.61 34.17
N GLU A 640 -9.36 -15.67 34.01
CA GLU A 640 -9.06 -14.45 33.26
C GLU A 640 -7.85 -13.70 33.81
N GLY A 641 -6.97 -13.19 32.94
CA GLY A 641 -5.72 -12.52 33.31
C GLY A 641 -4.54 -13.48 33.50
N VAL A 642 -4.73 -14.78 33.29
CA VAL A 642 -3.66 -15.80 33.30
C VAL A 642 -3.35 -16.21 31.86
N LEU A 643 -2.09 -16.11 31.45
CA LEU A 643 -1.66 -16.46 30.08
C LEU A 643 -1.59 -17.98 29.90
N SER A 644 -2.74 -18.60 29.69
CA SER A 644 -2.90 -20.06 29.50
C SER A 644 -3.37 -20.35 28.08
N ASN A 645 -3.25 -21.63 27.66
CA ASN A 645 -3.78 -22.10 26.37
C ASN A 645 -5.27 -22.50 26.43
N ASP A 646 -6.01 -22.09 27.46
CA ASP A 646 -7.40 -22.43 27.70
C ASP A 646 -8.33 -22.12 26.53
N PHE A 647 -8.08 -21.01 25.81
CA PHE A 647 -8.85 -20.67 24.62
C PHE A 647 -8.90 -21.84 23.63
N PHE A 648 -7.76 -22.44 23.33
CA PHE A 648 -7.67 -23.54 22.36
C PHE A 648 -8.20 -24.86 22.92
N VAL A 649 -7.92 -25.14 24.19
CA VAL A 649 -8.40 -26.34 24.87
C VAL A 649 -9.94 -26.37 24.86
N ASN A 650 -10.57 -25.26 25.24
CA ASN A 650 -12.03 -25.17 25.33
C ASN A 650 -12.72 -25.04 23.97
N LEU A 651 -12.05 -24.41 22.98
CA LEU A 651 -12.55 -24.33 21.60
C LEU A 651 -12.66 -25.73 20.96
N THR A 652 -11.72 -26.61 21.27
CA THR A 652 -11.60 -27.96 20.67
C THR A 652 -12.27 -29.06 21.50
N ASP A 653 -12.80 -28.75 22.70
CA ASP A 653 -13.44 -29.71 23.58
C ASP A 653 -14.79 -30.20 23.03
N MET A 654 -14.85 -31.50 22.68
CA MET A 654 -16.03 -32.14 22.12
C MET A 654 -17.12 -32.49 23.16
N ASN A 655 -16.89 -32.29 24.44
CA ASN A 655 -17.93 -32.40 25.49
C ASN A 655 -18.93 -31.21 25.37
N ASN A 656 -18.57 -30.19 24.63
CA ASN A 656 -19.36 -28.99 24.42
C ASN A 656 -19.95 -28.96 22.99
N LYS A 657 -20.93 -28.08 22.77
CA LYS A 657 -21.56 -27.84 21.49
C LYS A 657 -21.80 -26.37 21.28
N TRP A 658 -21.39 -25.86 20.11
CA TRP A 658 -21.72 -24.50 19.67
C TRP A 658 -23.13 -24.42 19.12
N THR A 659 -23.86 -23.36 19.46
CA THR A 659 -25.19 -23.04 18.94
C THR A 659 -25.21 -21.58 18.51
N VAL A 660 -25.87 -21.31 17.38
CA VAL A 660 -26.09 -19.94 16.88
C VAL A 660 -27.17 -19.28 17.73
N VAL A 661 -26.95 -18.07 18.20
CA VAL A 661 -27.92 -17.24 18.92
C VAL A 661 -28.45 -16.15 17.98
N GLU A 662 -27.54 -15.43 17.36
CA GLU A 662 -27.81 -14.39 16.38
C GLU A 662 -26.61 -14.27 15.44
N GLU A 663 -26.68 -13.40 14.44
CA GLU A 663 -25.58 -13.15 13.53
C GLU A 663 -24.32 -12.76 14.33
N ASN A 664 -23.21 -13.41 14.05
CA ASN A 664 -21.91 -13.22 14.72
C ASN A 664 -21.92 -13.45 16.25
N LYS A 665 -22.88 -14.20 16.78
CA LYS A 665 -22.95 -14.53 18.21
C LYS A 665 -23.33 -15.99 18.44
N TYR A 666 -22.52 -16.66 19.22
CA TYR A 666 -22.61 -18.11 19.46
C TYR A 666 -22.51 -18.40 20.94
N GLU A 667 -23.14 -19.50 21.35
CA GLU A 667 -23.06 -20.02 22.71
C GLU A 667 -22.44 -21.41 22.74
N LEU A 668 -21.49 -21.65 23.63
CA LEU A 668 -20.95 -22.95 23.94
C LEU A 668 -21.73 -23.55 25.12
N ARG A 669 -22.35 -24.67 24.88
CA ARG A 669 -23.14 -25.38 25.90
C ARG A 669 -22.62 -26.80 26.12
N ASP A 670 -22.63 -27.24 27.37
CA ASP A 670 -22.37 -28.64 27.72
C ASP A 670 -23.36 -29.54 27.01
N ARG A 671 -22.88 -30.63 26.39
CA ARG A 671 -23.73 -31.55 25.61
C ARG A 671 -24.71 -32.36 26.46
N HIS A 672 -24.40 -32.59 27.71
CA HIS A 672 -25.20 -33.42 28.61
C HIS A 672 -26.18 -32.57 29.45
N SER A 673 -25.70 -31.53 30.11
CA SER A 673 -26.52 -30.70 30.96
C SER A 673 -27.26 -29.58 30.18
N GLY A 674 -26.73 -29.13 29.06
CA GLY A 674 -27.23 -27.98 28.30
C GLY A 674 -26.83 -26.63 28.90
N ASP A 675 -26.03 -26.62 29.94
CA ASP A 675 -25.59 -25.42 30.63
C ASP A 675 -24.70 -24.55 29.71
N LEU A 676 -24.95 -23.25 29.75
CA LEU A 676 -24.12 -22.27 29.06
C LEU A 676 -22.75 -22.19 29.75
N LYS A 677 -21.67 -22.34 28.97
CA LYS A 677 -20.29 -22.17 29.43
C LYS A 677 -19.70 -20.83 28.99
N TRP A 678 -19.69 -20.58 27.68
CA TRP A 678 -19.11 -19.35 27.10
C TRP A 678 -19.91 -18.85 25.91
N THR A 679 -19.64 -17.61 25.52
CA THR A 679 -20.10 -16.99 24.28
C THR A 679 -18.92 -16.76 23.34
N ALA A 680 -19.17 -16.74 22.04
CA ALA A 680 -18.14 -16.53 21.02
C ALA A 680 -18.66 -15.64 19.88
N SER A 681 -17.73 -14.98 19.20
CA SER A 681 -17.93 -14.36 17.90
C SER A 681 -17.51 -15.33 16.77
N SER A 682 -17.78 -14.97 15.53
CA SER A 682 -17.30 -15.70 14.36
C SER A 682 -15.76 -15.71 14.28
N VAL A 683 -15.11 -14.63 14.72
CA VAL A 683 -13.64 -14.55 14.84
C VAL A 683 -13.09 -15.64 15.75
N ASP A 684 -13.76 -15.94 16.86
CA ASP A 684 -13.30 -17.02 17.78
C ASP A 684 -13.50 -18.40 17.14
N LEU A 685 -14.65 -18.60 16.48
CA LEU A 685 -15.02 -19.91 15.94
C LEU A 685 -14.28 -20.26 14.65
N VAL A 686 -13.73 -19.29 13.92
CA VAL A 686 -12.98 -19.58 12.70
C VAL A 686 -11.74 -20.42 12.97
N PHE A 687 -11.14 -20.31 14.18
CA PHE A 687 -10.02 -21.14 14.63
C PHE A 687 -10.39 -22.61 14.87
N GLY A 688 -11.66 -22.91 15.03
CA GLY A 688 -12.15 -24.29 15.08
C GLY A 688 -12.74 -24.80 13.75
N SER A 689 -13.12 -23.90 12.84
CA SER A 689 -13.83 -24.25 11.60
C SER A 689 -12.94 -24.22 10.35
N ASN A 690 -12.04 -23.25 10.22
CA ASN A 690 -11.07 -23.19 9.13
C ASN A 690 -9.99 -24.27 9.34
N SER A 691 -9.75 -25.13 8.33
CA SER A 691 -8.86 -26.30 8.50
C SER A 691 -7.40 -25.93 8.78
N ILE A 692 -6.91 -24.78 8.31
CA ILE A 692 -5.54 -24.31 8.56
C ILE A 692 -5.46 -23.74 9.98
N LEU A 693 -6.37 -22.84 10.34
CA LEU A 693 -6.39 -22.23 11.67
C LEU A 693 -6.68 -23.26 12.76
N ARG A 694 -7.55 -24.24 12.47
CA ARG A 694 -7.81 -25.35 13.38
C ARG A 694 -6.56 -26.21 13.64
N ALA A 695 -5.72 -26.44 12.62
CA ALA A 695 -4.47 -27.19 12.83
C ALA A 695 -3.55 -26.48 13.83
N TYR A 696 -3.49 -25.14 13.82
CA TYR A 696 -2.77 -24.37 14.83
C TYR A 696 -3.48 -24.41 16.19
N ALA A 697 -4.80 -24.26 16.22
CA ALA A 697 -5.56 -24.36 17.46
C ALA A 697 -5.38 -25.73 18.16
N GLU A 698 -5.44 -26.81 17.39
CA GLU A 698 -5.18 -28.18 17.89
C GLU A 698 -3.74 -28.35 18.40
N LEU A 699 -2.75 -27.71 17.75
CA LEU A 699 -1.37 -27.71 18.24
C LEU A 699 -1.26 -27.05 19.61
N TYR A 700 -1.81 -25.85 19.76
CA TYR A 700 -1.73 -25.10 21.01
C TYR A 700 -2.65 -25.65 22.12
N ALA A 701 -3.65 -26.46 21.78
CA ALA A 701 -4.48 -27.16 22.77
C ALA A 701 -3.81 -28.36 23.42
N GLN A 702 -2.65 -28.82 22.91
CA GLN A 702 -1.94 -30.00 23.46
C GLN A 702 -1.35 -29.74 24.85
N ASP A 703 -1.35 -30.73 25.69
CA ASP A 703 -0.90 -30.62 27.08
C ASP A 703 0.59 -30.27 27.23
N ASP A 704 1.43 -30.71 26.30
CA ASP A 704 2.88 -30.46 26.24
C ASP A 704 3.26 -29.16 25.48
N ASN A 705 2.28 -28.43 24.94
CA ASN A 705 2.51 -27.18 24.21
C ASN A 705 2.10 -25.92 24.97
N LYS A 706 1.84 -26.00 26.28
CA LYS A 706 1.52 -24.83 27.12
C LYS A 706 2.64 -23.80 27.13
N GLU A 707 3.87 -24.26 27.40
CA GLU A 707 5.06 -23.39 27.37
C GLU A 707 5.32 -22.82 25.96
N LYS A 708 5.15 -23.64 24.91
CA LYS A 708 5.27 -23.21 23.55
C LYS A 708 4.29 -22.08 23.24
N PHE A 709 3.02 -22.22 23.64
CA PHE A 709 2.02 -21.17 23.45
C PHE A 709 2.44 -19.84 24.11
N VAL A 710 2.90 -19.88 25.37
CA VAL A 710 3.31 -18.69 26.11
C VAL A 710 4.50 -18.00 25.43
N ASN A 711 5.49 -18.76 24.99
CA ASN A 711 6.66 -18.22 24.28
C ASN A 711 6.28 -17.65 22.91
N ASP A 712 5.52 -18.39 22.10
CA ASP A 712 5.09 -17.93 20.75
C ASP A 712 4.20 -16.67 20.87
N PHE A 713 3.36 -16.58 21.91
CA PHE A 713 2.59 -15.37 22.19
C PHE A 713 3.51 -14.17 22.49
N ALA A 714 4.51 -14.36 23.36
CA ALA A 714 5.44 -13.32 23.74
C ALA A 714 6.28 -12.83 22.54
N ASP A 715 6.70 -13.75 21.67
CA ASP A 715 7.44 -13.43 20.46
C ASP A 715 6.56 -12.63 19.48
N ALA A 716 5.32 -13.06 19.24
CA ALA A 716 4.38 -12.36 18.39
C ALA A 716 4.00 -10.99 18.96
N TRP A 717 3.77 -10.88 20.27
CA TRP A 717 3.56 -9.61 20.96
C TRP A 717 4.76 -8.67 20.79
N SER A 718 5.97 -9.16 21.05
CA SER A 718 7.21 -8.39 20.90
C SER A 718 7.39 -7.87 19.47
N LYS A 719 7.01 -8.67 18.47
CA LYS A 719 7.03 -8.26 17.07
C LYS A 719 6.11 -7.06 16.81
N VAL A 720 4.87 -7.11 17.30
CA VAL A 720 3.89 -6.02 17.10
C VAL A 720 4.33 -4.74 17.81
N VAL A 721 4.67 -4.82 19.10
CA VAL A 721 5.00 -3.61 19.87
C VAL A 721 6.34 -2.97 19.51
N ASN A 722 7.18 -3.65 18.72
CA ASN A 722 8.46 -3.13 18.22
C ASN A 722 8.47 -2.92 16.70
N ALA A 723 7.35 -3.11 16.01
CA ALA A 723 7.29 -3.06 14.55
C ALA A 723 7.72 -1.71 13.96
N ASP A 724 7.52 -0.62 14.68
CA ASP A 724 7.86 0.76 14.31
C ASP A 724 9.26 1.23 14.78
N LEU A 725 10.08 0.34 15.35
CA LEU A 725 11.45 0.63 15.77
C LEU A 725 12.46 0.12 14.73
N PHE A 726 12.85 0.99 13.87
CA PHE A 726 13.75 0.73 12.73
C PHE A 726 15.23 0.89 13.08
#